data_de6aa4ad0d9b8ee8db5557da34df96ed
#
_entry.id   de6aa4ad0d9b8ee8db5557da34df96ed
#
_cell.length_a   1.000
_cell.length_b   1.000
_cell.length_c   1.000
_cell.angle_alpha   90.00
_cell.angle_beta   90.00
_cell.angle_gamma   90.00
#
_symmetry.space_group_name_H-M   'P 1'
#
loop_
_entity.id
_entity.type
_entity.pdbx_description
1 polymer ?
#
loop_
_entity_poly.entity_id
_entity_poly.type
_entity_poly.pdbx_seq_one_letter_code
_entity_poly.pdbx_strand_id
1 'polypeptide(L)'
;MNENERKVVVRRMLLLIAVACIIMGLYTFRLIFLQLVNGDDFKAKATNTTDYKFTVTAARGDIVDSTGKHIATTSTGYNVVLNKLQMGNQDLDTMLQQIVELLRKNDEKWLDTLLISEPDAAGNYTFTDSADSASDQKTLADMKETLGLQQYATANDVMEMLVEKNQLESFSLPWQRVLAGIHYEMDRQAFSNVNNFVMAENVSQATVATIKEHSLTLPGVEIVETSTRSYEQGDILPAVLGRVGKITAEKWKVTDENGQVTYPLKEKGYNMNDVIGISGLESVYEDELRGKDGVETITRNSDGVIVDTKITTVPEPGHTVQLTINSDFQRAVDKALANNIDMINRVYNTGDMKAAAGAAVVLNVKDGNVLAASNYPSFDQNLYATNYSEYNADPSLPLFNRALQGLYTPGSTFKPSVAVAALDSGLINQYSTVNCTGVYTYYKDYHPRCTRHGHSGNIDVVTAIKWSCNIFFYDVGRRLTSDVYDAYAYKLGLGQRTGVEVNEALGRLTKRTDKNYTSSLDIQAAIGQGNTVVSPIQLATYAATLANNGVRYRTHFVKAILDTNTGEVLSETQPEVMDIIEGNGNTFELVRQGMKQVPSTISGKISSYPIAIACKTGTPQRSETYASGKHYLNAMMIAYLPADDPEIAIGITVEYGGYGARTGDLVVDIANAYFAMKDGTLEVDPYVDPRTVAQEDAAASDTAAQTAPDAANDAQTDTTAAEPQQTTAPVGVTEEENNDAMLAQ
;
A
#
# COMPACT_ATOMS: atom_id res chain seq x y z
N MET A 1 93.31 23.76 1.54
CA MET A 1 92.51 24.94 1.27
C MET A 1 93.35 26.16 1.52
N ASN A 2 93.60 26.94 0.49
CA ASN A 2 94.42 28.13 0.56
C ASN A 2 93.72 29.22 1.43
N GLU A 3 94.58 30.07 2.12
CA GLU A 3 94.01 31.12 3.02
C GLU A 3 93.00 32.07 2.34
N ASN A 4 93.13 32.26 1.04
CA ASN A 4 92.22 33.01 0.21
C ASN A 4 90.88 32.25 -0.01
N GLU A 5 90.88 30.95 -0.20
CA GLU A 5 89.69 30.10 -0.34
C GLU A 5 88.86 30.07 0.97
N ARG A 6 89.59 30.02 2.09
CA ARG A 6 88.97 30.06 3.43
C ARG A 6 88.29 31.39 3.69
N LYS A 7 88.86 32.53 3.28
CA LYS A 7 88.27 33.85 3.35
C LYS A 7 87.00 33.96 2.46
N VAL A 8 87.02 33.38 1.27
CA VAL A 8 85.88 33.36 0.36
C VAL A 8 84.75 32.51 0.89
N VAL A 9 85.03 31.31 1.46
CA VAL A 9 84.06 30.44 2.07
C VAL A 9 83.42 31.09 3.29
N VAL A 10 84.18 31.71 4.18
CA VAL A 10 83.73 32.45 5.34
C VAL A 10 82.85 33.64 4.95
N ARG A 11 83.22 34.42 3.90
CA ARG A 11 82.31 35.51 3.38
C ARG A 11 81.05 34.98 2.81
N ARG A 12 81.00 33.86 2.10
CA ARG A 12 79.80 33.23 1.57
C ARG A 12 78.87 32.70 2.73
N MET A 13 79.45 32.06 3.75
CA MET A 13 78.78 31.65 4.93
C MET A 13 78.13 32.84 5.70
N LEU A 14 78.90 33.92 5.88
CA LEU A 14 78.42 35.11 6.52
C LEU A 14 77.25 35.79 5.70
N LEU A 15 77.30 35.73 4.41
CA LEU A 15 76.31 36.26 3.51
C LEU A 15 75.02 35.38 3.57
N LEU A 16 75.13 34.04 3.61
CA LEU A 16 74.07 33.14 3.81
C LEU A 16 73.39 33.30 5.20
N ILE A 17 74.18 33.48 6.25
CA ILE A 17 73.69 33.77 7.59
C ILE A 17 72.95 35.10 7.62
N ALA A 18 73.49 36.14 6.98
CA ALA A 18 72.80 37.45 6.88
C ALA A 18 71.49 37.36 6.13
N VAL A 19 71.39 36.63 5.04
CA VAL A 19 70.15 36.38 4.30
C VAL A 19 69.16 35.60 5.16
N ALA A 20 69.60 34.54 5.86
CA ALA A 20 68.81 33.80 6.79
C ALA A 20 68.22 34.64 7.92
N CYS A 21 69.06 35.54 8.49
CA CYS A 21 68.65 36.48 9.53
C CYS A 21 67.62 37.51 9.02
N ILE A 22 67.80 37.99 7.79
CA ILE A 22 66.82 38.91 7.15
C ILE A 22 65.48 38.20 6.92
N ILE A 23 65.49 36.95 6.40
CA ILE A 23 64.27 36.15 6.19
C ILE A 23 63.62 35.88 7.53
N MET A 24 64.36 35.50 8.56
CA MET A 24 63.79 35.27 9.89
C MET A 24 63.24 36.56 10.52
N GLY A 25 63.93 37.70 10.30
CA GLY A 25 63.43 39.03 10.73
C GLY A 25 62.08 39.41 10.03
N LEU A 26 61.98 39.12 8.72
CA LEU A 26 60.78 39.34 7.95
C LEU A 26 59.61 38.41 8.43
N TYR A 27 59.89 37.18 8.69
CA TYR A 27 58.90 36.26 9.26
C TYR A 27 58.46 36.68 10.67
N THR A 28 59.41 37.04 11.53
CA THR A 28 59.08 37.54 12.88
C THR A 28 58.26 38.82 12.82
N PHE A 29 58.70 39.78 11.98
CA PHE A 29 57.91 41.01 11.77
C PHE A 29 56.49 40.72 11.25
N ARG A 30 56.35 39.79 10.30
CA ARG A 30 55.05 39.36 9.78
C ARG A 30 54.21 38.72 10.86
N LEU A 31 54.77 37.88 11.70
CA LEU A 31 54.12 37.24 12.84
C LEU A 31 53.65 38.24 13.87
N ILE A 32 54.50 39.21 14.23
CA ILE A 32 54.20 40.30 15.15
C ILE A 32 53.05 41.17 14.58
N PHE A 33 53.12 41.49 13.27
CA PHE A 33 52.08 42.27 12.59
C PHE A 33 50.76 41.52 12.61
N LEU A 34 50.73 40.21 12.31
CA LEU A 34 49.53 39.40 12.32
C LEU A 34 48.96 39.18 13.73
N GLN A 35 49.84 39.05 14.77
CA GLN A 35 49.39 38.75 16.11
C GLN A 35 49.12 39.95 16.99
N LEU A 36 49.87 41.07 16.83
CA LEU A 36 49.72 42.24 17.68
C LEU A 36 48.97 43.41 16.99
N VAL A 37 49.12 43.57 15.68
CA VAL A 37 48.43 44.67 14.99
C VAL A 37 47.06 44.25 14.50
N ASN A 38 46.95 43.04 13.93
CA ASN A 38 45.68 42.53 13.43
C ASN A 38 45.05 41.45 14.37
N GLY A 39 45.69 41.14 15.50
CA GLY A 39 45.27 40.10 16.41
C GLY A 39 43.86 40.32 16.99
N ASP A 40 43.54 41.53 17.29
CA ASP A 40 42.18 41.90 17.80
C ASP A 40 41.13 41.83 16.69
N ASP A 41 41.46 42.19 15.44
CA ASP A 41 40.58 42.01 14.29
C ASP A 41 40.33 40.55 13.96
N PHE A 42 41.37 39.70 13.99
CA PHE A 42 41.24 38.26 13.79
C PHE A 42 40.50 37.63 14.96
N LYS A 43 40.72 38.08 16.19
CA LYS A 43 39.99 37.63 17.37
C LYS A 43 38.52 38.06 17.32
N ALA A 44 38.25 39.32 16.89
CA ALA A 44 36.87 39.81 16.70
C ALA A 44 36.15 39.01 15.59
N LYS A 45 36.83 38.72 14.47
CA LYS A 45 36.31 37.87 13.40
C LYS A 45 36.08 36.43 13.86
N ALA A 46 36.93 35.89 14.70
CA ALA A 46 36.77 34.52 15.29
C ALA A 46 35.70 34.47 16.39
N THR A 47 35.43 35.61 17.06
CA THR A 47 34.37 35.70 18.09
C THR A 47 33.02 36.09 17.55
N ASN A 48 32.94 36.73 16.38
CA ASN A 48 31.68 36.99 15.67
C ASN A 48 31.24 35.70 14.95
N THR A 49 30.57 34.83 15.66
CA THR A 49 30.02 33.60 15.14
C THR A 49 28.52 33.73 14.98
N THR A 50 27.98 33.06 13.96
CA THR A 50 26.54 32.93 13.72
C THR A 50 26.17 31.45 13.79
N ASP A 51 25.19 31.12 14.62
CA ASP A 51 24.68 29.77 14.74
C ASP A 51 23.56 29.52 13.73
N TYR A 52 23.72 28.49 12.94
CA TYR A 52 22.71 27.97 12.05
C TYR A 52 22.18 26.65 12.60
N LYS A 53 20.87 26.55 12.75
CA LYS A 53 20.21 25.34 13.27
C LYS A 53 19.65 24.53 12.10
N PHE A 54 20.00 23.27 12.04
CA PHE A 54 19.49 22.30 11.07
C PHE A 54 18.71 21.22 11.81
N THR A 55 17.60 20.81 11.22
CA THR A 55 16.81 19.71 11.73
C THR A 55 17.50 18.39 11.39
N VAL A 56 17.71 17.54 12.40
CA VAL A 56 18.12 16.15 12.22
C VAL A 56 16.89 15.29 12.34
N THR A 57 16.41 14.78 11.20
CA THR A 57 15.17 13.99 11.16
C THR A 57 15.29 12.74 12.02
N ALA A 58 14.29 12.50 12.87
CA ALA A 58 14.19 11.28 13.63
C ALA A 58 13.92 10.06 12.73
N ALA A 59 14.42 8.89 13.12
CA ALA A 59 14.03 7.65 12.48
C ALA A 59 12.54 7.38 12.76
N ARG A 60 11.78 7.07 11.69
CA ARG A 60 10.38 6.68 11.82
C ARG A 60 10.31 5.30 12.47
N GLY A 61 9.41 5.11 13.43
CA GLY A 61 9.20 3.85 14.14
C GLY A 61 8.81 2.70 13.20
N ASP A 62 9.09 1.49 13.62
CA ASP A 62 8.82 0.29 12.83
C ASP A 62 7.38 -0.16 12.94
N ILE A 63 6.90 -0.89 11.92
CA ILE A 63 5.67 -1.67 11.98
C ILE A 63 6.08 -3.14 11.95
N VAL A 64 5.72 -3.88 12.99
CA VAL A 64 6.06 -5.29 13.13
C VAL A 64 4.81 -6.16 13.23
N ASP A 65 4.92 -7.41 12.86
CA ASP A 65 3.85 -8.39 13.03
C ASP A 65 3.69 -8.84 14.49
N SER A 66 2.74 -9.71 14.76
CA SER A 66 2.44 -10.21 16.11
C SER A 66 3.60 -10.95 16.79
N THR A 67 4.59 -11.43 16.00
CA THR A 67 5.79 -12.13 16.45
C THR A 67 7.01 -11.21 16.59
N GLY A 68 6.90 -9.96 16.15
CA GLY A 68 8.00 -8.99 16.12
C GLY A 68 8.79 -8.97 14.82
N LYS A 69 8.34 -9.68 13.78
CA LYS A 69 8.98 -9.66 12.45
C LYS A 69 8.66 -8.34 11.77
N HIS A 70 9.70 -7.66 11.25
CA HIS A 70 9.53 -6.36 10.59
C HIS A 70 8.72 -6.48 9.30
N ILE A 71 7.73 -5.60 9.16
CA ILE A 71 6.93 -5.42 7.95
C ILE A 71 7.35 -4.12 7.27
N ALA A 72 7.43 -3.04 8.04
CA ALA A 72 7.95 -1.76 7.56
C ALA A 72 8.95 -1.20 8.56
N THR A 73 10.12 -0.79 8.06
CA THR A 73 11.23 -0.26 8.86
C THR A 73 11.79 1.01 8.22
N THR A 74 12.64 1.69 8.95
CA THR A 74 13.35 2.87 8.45
C THR A 74 14.82 2.52 8.23
N SER A 75 15.26 2.57 6.98
CA SER A 75 16.67 2.41 6.60
C SER A 75 17.33 3.77 6.40
N THR A 76 18.64 3.83 6.61
CA THR A 76 19.43 5.01 6.26
C THR A 76 19.64 5.03 4.75
N GLY A 77 19.10 6.07 4.10
CA GLY A 77 19.37 6.40 2.72
C GLY A 77 20.36 7.56 2.62
N TYR A 78 20.80 7.88 1.40
CA TYR A 78 21.70 8.98 1.12
C TYR A 78 21.15 9.81 -0.04
N ASN A 79 21.07 11.12 0.16
CA ASN A 79 20.66 12.06 -0.87
C ASN A 79 21.85 12.86 -1.35
N VAL A 80 21.91 13.13 -2.66
CA VAL A 80 22.84 14.12 -3.23
C VAL A 80 22.17 15.49 -3.16
N VAL A 81 22.77 16.40 -2.40
CA VAL A 81 22.18 17.70 -2.10
C VAL A 81 23.13 18.80 -2.54
N LEU A 82 22.60 19.86 -3.16
CA LEU A 82 23.33 21.07 -3.50
C LEU A 82 23.08 22.17 -2.47
N ASN A 83 24.16 22.73 -1.94
CA ASN A 83 24.14 23.84 -1.01
C ASN A 83 24.71 25.09 -1.69
N LYS A 84 23.81 26.04 -2.03
CA LYS A 84 24.16 27.25 -2.79
C LYS A 84 25.25 28.10 -2.14
N LEU A 85 25.28 28.16 -0.81
CA LEU A 85 26.28 28.95 -0.08
C LEU A 85 27.71 28.38 -0.22
N GLN A 86 27.85 27.08 -0.50
CA GLN A 86 29.15 26.41 -0.59
C GLN A 86 29.65 26.25 -2.03
N MET A 87 28.81 26.53 -3.04
CA MET A 87 29.17 26.36 -4.46
C MET A 87 30.23 27.37 -4.94
N GLY A 88 30.46 28.45 -4.24
CA GLY A 88 31.42 29.48 -4.64
C GLY A 88 31.03 30.20 -5.94
N ASN A 89 32.03 30.47 -6.80
CA ASN A 89 31.85 31.15 -8.09
C ASN A 89 31.88 30.20 -9.28
N GLN A 90 31.58 28.93 -9.10
CA GLN A 90 31.53 27.97 -10.21
C GLN A 90 30.24 28.15 -11.03
N ASP A 91 30.35 27.83 -12.32
CA ASP A 91 29.20 27.78 -13.21
C ASP A 91 28.29 26.62 -12.82
N LEU A 92 27.04 26.95 -12.46
CA LEU A 92 26.07 25.99 -11.97
C LEU A 92 25.79 24.88 -12.98
N ASP A 93 25.59 25.24 -14.25
CA ASP A 93 25.17 24.28 -15.28
C ASP A 93 26.26 23.30 -15.65
N THR A 94 27.52 23.79 -15.68
CA THR A 94 28.69 22.91 -15.85
C THR A 94 28.82 21.93 -14.69
N MET A 95 28.56 22.37 -13.47
CA MET A 95 28.59 21.48 -12.30
C MET A 95 27.44 20.48 -12.31
N LEU A 96 26.22 20.90 -12.67
CA LEU A 96 25.09 20.02 -12.83
C LEU A 96 25.35 18.94 -13.87
N GLN A 97 25.97 19.28 -15.02
CA GLN A 97 26.40 18.28 -16.00
C GLN A 97 27.32 17.22 -15.38
N GLN A 98 28.36 17.66 -14.64
CA GLN A 98 29.31 16.72 -14.02
C GLN A 98 28.59 15.78 -13.04
N ILE A 99 27.66 16.30 -12.23
CA ILE A 99 26.91 15.47 -11.29
C ILE A 99 26.02 14.47 -12.03
N VAL A 100 25.30 14.89 -13.07
CA VAL A 100 24.47 13.99 -13.91
C VAL A 100 25.31 12.90 -14.54
N GLU A 101 26.51 13.22 -15.05
CA GLU A 101 27.42 12.20 -15.62
C GLU A 101 27.90 11.18 -14.57
N LEU A 102 28.18 11.63 -13.32
CA LEU A 102 28.52 10.74 -12.23
C LEU A 102 27.32 9.85 -11.81
N LEU A 103 26.12 10.41 -11.74
CA LEU A 103 24.90 9.66 -11.45
C LEU A 103 24.62 8.62 -12.53
N ARG A 104 24.69 8.99 -13.82
CA ARG A 104 24.52 8.06 -14.96
C ARG A 104 25.53 6.93 -14.95
N LYS A 105 26.81 7.21 -14.60
CA LYS A 105 27.86 6.19 -14.51
C LYS A 105 27.57 5.12 -13.45
N ASN A 106 26.82 5.48 -12.41
CA ASN A 106 26.45 4.59 -11.33
C ASN A 106 24.99 4.09 -11.46
N ASP A 107 24.35 4.28 -12.61
CA ASP A 107 22.96 3.92 -12.90
C ASP A 107 21.94 4.56 -11.95
N GLU A 108 22.25 5.78 -11.49
CA GLU A 108 21.39 6.54 -10.60
C GLU A 108 20.53 7.54 -11.37
N LYS A 109 19.33 7.79 -10.83
CA LYS A 109 18.40 8.81 -11.35
C LYS A 109 18.52 10.09 -10.52
N TRP A 110 18.36 11.24 -11.18
CA TRP A 110 18.14 12.52 -10.49
C TRP A 110 16.65 12.86 -10.49
N LEU A 111 16.25 13.81 -9.64
CA LEU A 111 14.89 14.30 -9.61
C LEU A 111 14.60 15.11 -10.88
N ASP A 112 13.66 14.61 -11.66
CA ASP A 112 13.16 15.25 -12.88
C ASP A 112 11.67 14.95 -13.03
N THR A 113 10.83 15.92 -12.70
CA THR A 113 9.36 15.82 -12.82
C THR A 113 8.83 16.66 -13.99
N LEU A 114 9.70 17.17 -14.87
CA LEU A 114 9.29 17.89 -16.06
C LEU A 114 8.60 16.94 -17.05
N LEU A 115 7.31 17.17 -17.28
CA LEU A 115 6.43 16.31 -18.12
C LEU A 115 6.71 16.46 -19.62
N ILE A 116 7.98 16.55 -20.02
CA ILE A 116 8.43 16.68 -21.41
C ILE A 116 9.43 15.55 -21.70
N SER A 117 9.31 14.91 -22.86
CA SER A 117 10.21 13.86 -23.30
C SER A 117 11.62 14.37 -23.63
N GLU A 118 12.58 13.46 -23.80
CA GLU A 118 13.81 13.79 -24.51
C GLU A 118 13.52 14.18 -25.97
N PRO A 119 14.37 14.99 -26.61
CA PRO A 119 14.16 15.39 -28.00
C PRO A 119 14.24 14.19 -28.95
N ASP A 120 13.35 14.14 -29.94
CA ASP A 120 13.39 13.16 -31.02
C ASP A 120 14.59 13.39 -31.97
N ALA A 121 14.77 12.51 -32.95
CA ALA A 121 15.83 12.64 -33.95
C ALA A 121 15.76 13.93 -34.79
N ALA A 122 14.60 14.59 -34.85
CA ALA A 122 14.38 15.86 -35.52
C ALA A 122 14.55 17.06 -34.58
N GLY A 123 14.78 16.82 -33.29
CA GLY A 123 14.94 17.86 -32.26
C GLY A 123 13.64 18.36 -31.64
N ASN A 124 12.52 17.65 -31.85
CA ASN A 124 11.23 18.05 -31.27
C ASN A 124 10.98 17.39 -29.93
N TYR A 125 10.30 18.11 -29.06
CA TYR A 125 9.84 17.64 -27.75
C TYR A 125 8.34 17.32 -27.77
N THR A 126 7.94 16.33 -26.97
CA THR A 126 6.53 15.97 -26.74
C THR A 126 6.25 15.94 -25.25
N PHE A 127 5.01 16.12 -24.85
CA PHE A 127 4.62 15.80 -23.48
C PHE A 127 4.67 14.30 -23.25
N THR A 128 5.05 13.89 -22.04
CA THR A 128 5.13 12.46 -21.69
C THR A 128 3.74 11.82 -21.64
N ASP A 129 3.62 10.51 -21.80
CA ASP A 129 2.35 9.77 -21.76
C ASP A 129 1.63 9.94 -20.41
N SER A 130 2.36 10.17 -19.32
CA SER A 130 1.78 10.48 -18.02
C SER A 130 1.02 11.80 -18.00
N ALA A 131 1.31 12.72 -18.92
CA ALA A 131 0.65 14.04 -19.03
C ALA A 131 -0.87 13.97 -19.28
N ASP A 132 -1.40 12.80 -19.65
CA ASP A 132 -2.84 12.58 -19.85
C ASP A 132 -3.63 12.39 -18.55
N SER A 133 -2.96 12.19 -17.42
CA SER A 133 -3.64 12.13 -16.13
C SER A 133 -4.21 13.49 -15.72
N ALA A 134 -5.35 13.52 -15.04
CA ALA A 134 -5.98 14.75 -14.58
C ALA A 134 -5.07 15.59 -13.65
N SER A 135 -4.21 14.93 -12.87
CA SER A 135 -3.22 15.56 -11.99
C SER A 135 -2.13 16.25 -12.79
N ASP A 136 -1.60 15.57 -13.81
CA ASP A 136 -0.49 16.06 -14.61
C ASP A 136 -0.94 17.12 -15.60
N GLN A 137 -2.18 17.02 -16.10
CA GLN A 137 -2.79 18.12 -16.87
C GLN A 137 -2.88 19.41 -16.06
N LYS A 138 -3.24 19.32 -14.77
CA LYS A 138 -3.23 20.48 -13.88
C LYS A 138 -1.81 21.01 -13.67
N THR A 139 -0.84 20.12 -13.42
CA THR A 139 0.58 20.49 -13.26
C THR A 139 1.12 21.19 -14.52
N LEU A 140 0.79 20.69 -15.71
CA LEU A 140 1.14 21.34 -16.99
C LEU A 140 0.47 22.70 -17.14
N ALA A 141 -0.80 22.82 -16.77
CA ALA A 141 -1.52 24.11 -16.83
C ALA A 141 -0.87 25.15 -15.91
N ASP A 142 -0.58 24.78 -14.66
CA ASP A 142 0.07 25.62 -13.67
C ASP A 142 1.50 26.02 -14.12
N MET A 143 2.25 25.09 -14.73
CA MET A 143 3.58 25.35 -15.30
C MET A 143 3.50 26.36 -16.46
N LYS A 144 2.58 26.16 -17.41
CA LYS A 144 2.39 27.08 -18.55
C LYS A 144 2.01 28.47 -18.06
N GLU A 145 1.12 28.59 -17.07
CA GLU A 145 0.75 29.85 -16.44
C GLU A 145 1.97 30.54 -15.80
N THR A 146 2.78 29.78 -15.04
CA THR A 146 4.00 30.30 -14.39
C THR A 146 5.03 30.82 -15.40
N LEU A 147 5.12 30.18 -16.57
CA LEU A 147 5.99 30.61 -17.68
C LEU A 147 5.35 31.70 -18.55
N GLY A 148 4.11 32.14 -18.25
CA GLY A 148 3.38 33.14 -19.05
C GLY A 148 2.88 32.63 -20.41
N LEU A 149 2.82 31.30 -20.57
CA LEU A 149 2.37 30.64 -21.81
C LEU A 149 0.87 30.39 -21.80
N GLN A 150 0.29 30.35 -23.00
CA GLN A 150 -1.11 29.97 -23.19
C GLN A 150 -1.29 28.44 -23.02
N GLN A 151 -2.51 28.03 -22.62
CA GLN A 151 -2.78 26.61 -22.35
C GLN A 151 -2.57 25.69 -23.56
N TYR A 152 -2.69 26.22 -24.78
CA TYR A 152 -2.45 25.46 -26.02
C TYR A 152 -0.96 25.36 -26.40
N ALA A 153 -0.04 25.99 -25.67
CA ALA A 153 1.39 25.92 -25.95
C ALA A 153 1.88 24.46 -26.01
N THR A 154 2.73 24.16 -26.98
CA THR A 154 3.31 22.84 -27.22
C THR A 154 4.46 22.57 -26.27
N ALA A 155 4.95 21.32 -26.23
CA ALA A 155 6.15 20.99 -25.47
C ALA A 155 7.40 21.73 -25.98
N ASN A 156 7.46 22.02 -27.30
CA ASN A 156 8.53 22.83 -27.88
C ASN A 156 8.49 24.27 -27.35
N ASP A 157 7.30 24.91 -27.29
CA ASP A 157 7.16 26.26 -26.78
C ASP A 157 7.57 26.35 -25.29
N VAL A 158 7.22 25.34 -24.50
CA VAL A 158 7.63 25.25 -23.09
C VAL A 158 9.13 25.10 -22.95
N MET A 159 9.74 24.23 -23.76
CA MET A 159 11.20 24.02 -23.71
C MET A 159 11.96 25.28 -24.16
N GLU A 160 11.50 25.99 -25.20
CA GLU A 160 12.09 27.24 -25.65
C GLU A 160 12.13 28.27 -24.51
N MET A 161 10.99 28.45 -23.83
CA MET A 161 10.90 29.35 -22.65
C MET A 161 11.81 28.91 -21.48
N LEU A 162 11.91 27.62 -21.21
CA LEU A 162 12.79 27.13 -20.13
C LEU A 162 14.27 27.31 -20.49
N VAL A 163 14.63 27.08 -21.76
CA VAL A 163 16.00 27.29 -22.27
C VAL A 163 16.38 28.78 -22.20
N GLU A 164 15.50 29.68 -22.67
CA GLU A 164 15.72 31.13 -22.59
C GLU A 164 15.82 31.63 -21.14
N LYS A 165 14.87 31.21 -20.30
CA LYS A 165 14.83 31.62 -18.88
C LYS A 165 16.13 31.26 -18.15
N ASN A 166 16.69 30.07 -18.43
CA ASN A 166 17.85 29.52 -17.72
C ASN A 166 19.16 29.67 -18.52
N GLN A 167 19.14 30.37 -19.70
CA GLN A 167 20.32 30.67 -20.54
C GLN A 167 21.07 29.38 -21.00
N LEU A 168 20.32 28.37 -21.42
CA LEU A 168 20.84 27.04 -21.77
C LEU A 168 21.16 26.88 -23.27
N GLU A 169 21.13 27.94 -24.08
CA GLU A 169 21.28 27.89 -25.55
C GLU A 169 22.63 27.32 -26.00
N SER A 170 23.66 27.42 -25.16
CA SER A 170 25.00 26.91 -25.44
C SER A 170 25.11 25.37 -25.36
N PHE A 171 24.15 24.69 -24.76
CA PHE A 171 24.14 23.25 -24.58
C PHE A 171 23.46 22.52 -25.73
N SER A 172 23.82 21.24 -25.95
CA SER A 172 23.12 20.40 -26.92
C SER A 172 21.67 20.11 -26.51
N LEU A 173 20.78 19.82 -27.46
CA LEU A 173 19.36 19.58 -27.19
C LEU A 173 19.09 18.57 -26.05
N PRO A 174 19.76 17.40 -25.99
CA PRO A 174 19.59 16.49 -24.87
C PRO A 174 20.00 17.13 -23.51
N TRP A 175 21.09 17.90 -23.49
CA TRP A 175 21.50 18.57 -22.27
C TRP A 175 20.60 19.75 -21.90
N GLN A 176 20.05 20.48 -22.89
CA GLN A 176 19.02 21.50 -22.63
C GLN A 176 17.84 20.90 -21.91
N ARG A 177 17.36 19.71 -22.35
CA ARG A 177 16.24 19.00 -21.69
C ARG A 177 16.57 18.60 -20.24
N VAL A 178 17.74 18.01 -20.02
CA VAL A 178 18.19 17.57 -18.69
C VAL A 178 18.30 18.75 -17.74
N LEU A 179 19.04 19.79 -18.14
CA LEU A 179 19.27 20.96 -17.33
C LEU A 179 17.96 21.73 -17.06
N ALA A 180 17.10 21.87 -18.08
CA ALA A 180 15.77 22.50 -17.89
C ALA A 180 14.93 21.73 -16.87
N GLY A 181 14.98 20.40 -16.84
CA GLY A 181 14.31 19.57 -15.83
C GLY A 181 14.85 19.82 -14.43
N ILE A 182 16.18 19.89 -14.27
CA ILE A 182 16.82 20.17 -12.99
C ILE A 182 16.48 21.60 -12.51
N HIS A 183 16.56 22.61 -13.36
CA HIS A 183 16.16 23.98 -13.01
C HIS A 183 14.70 24.06 -12.63
N TYR A 184 13.81 23.35 -13.31
CA TYR A 184 12.39 23.24 -12.95
C TYR A 184 12.22 22.66 -11.54
N GLU A 185 12.98 21.62 -11.18
CA GLU A 185 12.97 21.06 -9.83
C GLU A 185 13.57 22.02 -8.79
N MET A 186 14.63 22.76 -9.14
CA MET A 186 15.21 23.78 -8.28
C MET A 186 14.19 24.88 -7.95
N ASP A 187 13.42 25.32 -8.93
CA ASP A 187 12.34 26.29 -8.73
C ASP A 187 11.25 25.73 -7.82
N ARG A 188 10.83 24.48 -8.06
CA ARG A 188 9.83 23.81 -7.23
C ARG A 188 10.27 23.64 -5.78
N GLN A 189 11.54 23.32 -5.56
CA GLN A 189 12.11 23.19 -4.23
C GLN A 189 12.52 24.53 -3.62
N ALA A 190 12.30 25.66 -4.30
CA ALA A 190 12.70 26.99 -3.87
C ALA A 190 14.20 27.08 -3.48
N PHE A 191 15.07 26.51 -4.33
CA PHE A 191 16.52 26.51 -4.13
C PHE A 191 17.08 27.91 -3.92
N SER A 192 17.74 28.13 -2.80
CA SER A 192 18.25 29.44 -2.40
C SER A 192 19.42 29.31 -1.42
N ASN A 193 19.95 30.45 -0.97
CA ASN A 193 21.01 30.46 0.03
C ASN A 193 20.59 29.88 1.40
N VAL A 194 19.30 29.74 1.63
CA VAL A 194 18.72 29.24 2.89
C VAL A 194 18.00 27.91 2.72
N ASN A 195 17.88 27.43 1.49
CA ASN A 195 17.19 26.18 1.18
C ASN A 195 18.02 25.37 0.17
N ASN A 196 18.48 24.23 0.59
CA ASN A 196 19.27 23.32 -0.23
C ASN A 196 18.39 22.64 -1.28
N PHE A 197 18.98 22.20 -2.39
CA PHE A 197 18.33 21.43 -3.44
C PHE A 197 18.68 19.96 -3.35
N VAL A 198 17.68 19.09 -3.22
CA VAL A 198 17.88 17.63 -3.32
C VAL A 198 17.87 17.26 -4.79
N MET A 199 19.02 16.87 -5.31
CA MET A 199 19.21 16.52 -6.72
C MET A 199 18.90 15.04 -7.00
N ALA A 200 19.33 14.15 -6.11
CA ALA A 200 19.06 12.71 -6.21
C ALA A 200 18.74 12.15 -4.82
N GLU A 201 17.75 11.28 -4.75
CA GLU A 201 17.29 10.67 -3.50
C GLU A 201 17.73 9.19 -3.45
N ASN A 202 18.06 8.72 -2.24
CA ASN A 202 18.37 7.32 -1.93
C ASN A 202 19.41 6.67 -2.85
N VAL A 203 20.52 7.38 -3.06
CA VAL A 203 21.61 6.90 -3.92
C VAL A 203 22.42 5.78 -3.26
N SER A 204 23.03 4.92 -4.09
CA SER A 204 23.84 3.80 -3.63
C SER A 204 25.11 4.21 -2.91
N GLN A 205 25.67 3.30 -2.11
CA GLN A 205 26.97 3.48 -1.45
C GLN A 205 28.10 3.77 -2.47
N ALA A 206 28.02 3.23 -3.68
CA ALA A 206 28.97 3.50 -4.75
C ALA A 206 28.92 4.97 -5.17
N THR A 207 27.72 5.52 -5.30
CA THR A 207 27.51 6.95 -5.63
C THR A 207 27.97 7.85 -4.48
N VAL A 208 27.69 7.47 -3.23
CA VAL A 208 28.21 8.17 -2.05
C VAL A 208 29.72 8.26 -2.08
N ALA A 209 30.41 7.14 -2.34
CA ALA A 209 31.87 7.11 -2.45
C ALA A 209 32.38 8.00 -3.60
N THR A 210 31.75 7.89 -4.78
CA THR A 210 32.10 8.68 -5.96
C THR A 210 31.97 10.19 -5.72
N ILE A 211 30.85 10.64 -5.16
CA ILE A 211 30.63 12.07 -4.87
C ILE A 211 31.62 12.57 -3.80
N LYS A 212 31.86 11.79 -2.76
CA LYS A 212 32.85 12.15 -1.72
C LYS A 212 34.27 12.26 -2.28
N GLU A 213 34.68 11.41 -3.23
CA GLU A 213 35.93 11.48 -3.93
C GLU A 213 36.09 12.79 -4.74
N HIS A 214 34.99 13.26 -5.33
CA HIS A 214 34.95 14.48 -6.14
C HIS A 214 34.63 15.76 -5.32
N SER A 215 34.61 15.70 -4.00
CA SER A 215 34.20 16.82 -3.12
C SER A 215 35.06 18.11 -3.32
N LEU A 216 36.31 17.98 -3.72
CA LEU A 216 37.16 19.13 -4.02
C LEU A 216 36.84 19.79 -5.37
N THR A 217 36.32 19.05 -6.32
CA THR A 217 35.96 19.54 -7.69
C THR A 217 34.48 19.93 -7.79
N LEU A 218 33.67 19.48 -6.86
CA LEU A 218 32.22 19.75 -6.78
C LEU A 218 31.88 20.48 -5.46
N PRO A 219 32.34 21.73 -5.27
CA PRO A 219 32.05 22.46 -4.05
C PRO A 219 30.55 22.72 -3.92
N GLY A 220 30.00 22.54 -2.72
CA GLY A 220 28.59 22.70 -2.44
C GLY A 220 27.73 21.47 -2.79
N VAL A 221 28.34 20.37 -3.27
CA VAL A 221 27.67 19.07 -3.40
C VAL A 221 27.93 18.27 -2.13
N GLU A 222 26.88 17.91 -1.44
CA GLU A 222 26.92 17.21 -0.15
C GLU A 222 26.14 15.90 -0.24
N ILE A 223 26.60 14.90 0.49
CA ILE A 223 25.82 13.69 0.78
C ILE A 223 25.14 13.89 2.14
N VAL A 224 23.83 13.91 2.12
CA VAL A 224 23.00 14.03 3.34
C VAL A 224 22.35 12.70 3.64
N GLU A 225 22.55 12.20 4.85
CA GLU A 225 21.85 11.02 5.33
C GLU A 225 20.36 11.36 5.48
N THR A 226 19.51 10.46 5.01
CA THR A 226 18.06 10.58 5.10
C THR A 226 17.45 9.29 5.60
N SER A 227 16.26 9.39 6.17
CA SER A 227 15.48 8.24 6.60
C SER A 227 14.56 7.80 5.47
N THR A 228 14.80 6.60 4.93
CA THR A 228 13.98 6.02 3.86
C THR A 228 13.11 4.91 4.43
N ARG A 229 11.78 4.99 4.20
CA ARG A 229 10.84 3.93 4.57
C ARG A 229 11.02 2.74 3.65
N SER A 230 11.26 1.56 4.22
CA SER A 230 11.41 0.28 3.53
C SER A 230 10.34 -0.68 4.01
N TYR A 231 9.73 -1.42 3.08
CA TYR A 231 8.75 -2.46 3.39
C TYR A 231 9.42 -3.82 3.19
N GLU A 232 10.02 -4.37 4.27
CA GLU A 232 10.74 -5.66 4.22
C GLU A 232 9.86 -6.83 3.80
N GLN A 233 8.54 -6.64 3.92
CA GLN A 233 7.52 -7.58 3.45
C GLN A 233 6.44 -6.78 2.71
N GLY A 234 6.79 -6.27 1.53
CA GLY A 234 5.93 -5.36 0.75
C GLY A 234 4.63 -5.99 0.25
N ASP A 235 4.52 -7.31 0.26
CA ASP A 235 3.31 -8.07 -0.08
C ASP A 235 2.28 -8.10 1.07
N ILE A 236 2.70 -7.86 2.32
CA ILE A 236 1.82 -7.97 3.48
C ILE A 236 0.92 -6.75 3.62
N LEU A 237 -0.38 -6.95 3.48
CA LEU A 237 -1.43 -5.95 3.72
C LEU A 237 -1.16 -4.55 3.13
N PRO A 238 -0.66 -4.41 1.89
CA PRO A 238 -0.22 -3.10 1.39
C PRO A 238 -1.35 -2.05 1.44
N ALA A 239 -2.59 -2.43 1.16
CA ALA A 239 -3.76 -1.55 1.23
C ALA A 239 -4.19 -1.16 2.66
N VAL A 240 -3.72 -1.87 3.71
CA VAL A 240 -3.97 -1.59 5.13
C VAL A 240 -2.82 -0.81 5.73
N LEU A 241 -1.58 -1.23 5.48
CA LEU A 241 -0.37 -0.52 5.93
C LEU A 241 -0.38 0.92 5.41
N GLY A 242 -0.76 1.10 4.15
CA GLY A 242 -0.70 2.39 3.50
C GLY A 242 0.75 2.79 3.17
N ARG A 243 0.99 4.08 2.99
CA ARG A 243 2.29 4.58 2.55
C ARG A 243 2.64 5.92 3.17
N VAL A 244 3.92 6.22 3.16
CA VAL A 244 4.46 7.54 3.44
C VAL A 244 4.63 8.36 2.14
N GLY A 245 4.72 9.66 2.26
CA GLY A 245 4.96 10.57 1.14
C GLY A 245 5.12 12.01 1.59
N LYS A 246 5.53 12.89 0.70
CA LYS A 246 5.66 14.33 0.98
C LYS A 246 4.31 14.94 1.33
N ILE A 247 4.32 15.96 2.18
CA ILE A 247 3.11 16.71 2.57
C ILE A 247 2.51 17.37 1.32
N THR A 248 1.22 17.11 1.08
CA THR A 248 0.50 17.77 -0.02
C THR A 248 -0.01 19.16 0.40
N ALA A 249 -0.29 20.01 -0.60
CA ALA A 249 -0.81 21.35 -0.34
C ALA A 249 -2.12 21.34 0.47
N GLU A 250 -2.98 20.34 0.22
CA GLU A 250 -4.27 20.16 0.91
C GLU A 250 -4.08 19.74 2.38
N LYS A 251 -3.05 18.96 2.68
CA LYS A 251 -2.72 18.58 4.07
C LYS A 251 -1.99 19.71 4.81
N TRP A 252 -1.17 20.50 4.09
CA TRP A 252 -0.43 21.61 4.67
C TRP A 252 -1.34 22.79 5.03
N LYS A 253 -2.25 23.13 4.11
CA LYS A 253 -3.15 24.29 4.24
C LYS A 253 -4.59 23.80 4.27
N VAL A 254 -5.22 23.90 5.41
CA VAL A 254 -6.64 23.54 5.61
C VAL A 254 -7.48 24.82 5.68
N THR A 255 -8.53 24.89 4.89
CA THR A 255 -9.49 25.99 4.92
C THR A 255 -10.80 25.48 5.51
N ASP A 256 -11.29 26.08 6.59
CA ASP A 256 -12.54 25.70 7.22
C ASP A 256 -13.78 26.20 6.44
N GLU A 257 -14.98 25.82 6.89
CA GLU A 257 -16.26 26.21 6.27
C GLU A 257 -16.48 27.74 6.26
N ASN A 258 -15.76 28.49 7.13
CA ASN A 258 -15.84 29.95 7.23
C ASN A 258 -14.76 30.65 6.38
N GLY A 259 -13.95 29.91 5.65
CA GLY A 259 -12.84 30.42 4.83
C GLY A 259 -11.57 30.77 5.63
N GLN A 260 -11.49 30.36 6.92
CA GLN A 260 -10.29 30.56 7.71
C GLN A 260 -9.24 29.52 7.35
N VAL A 261 -8.02 29.99 7.05
CA VAL A 261 -6.87 29.16 6.71
C VAL A 261 -6.09 28.81 7.98
N THR A 262 -5.81 27.54 8.17
CA THR A 262 -4.97 26.99 9.24
C THR A 262 -3.85 26.12 8.66
N TYR A 263 -2.80 25.92 9.44
CA TYR A 263 -1.64 25.09 9.09
C TYR A 263 -1.39 24.05 10.19
N PRO A 264 -2.25 23.03 10.32
CA PRO A 264 -2.20 22.09 11.47
C PRO A 264 -0.88 21.36 11.60
N LEU A 265 -0.26 20.98 10.47
CA LEU A 265 1.02 20.28 10.47
C LEU A 265 2.16 21.21 10.91
N LYS A 266 2.13 22.49 10.54
CA LYS A 266 3.11 23.47 11.01
C LYS A 266 3.05 23.64 12.53
N GLU A 267 1.85 23.65 13.10
CA GLU A 267 1.64 23.73 14.55
C GLU A 267 2.18 22.50 15.28
N LYS A 268 2.18 21.33 14.62
CA LYS A 268 2.82 20.08 15.08
C LYS A 268 4.34 20.03 14.83
N GLY A 269 4.94 21.09 14.29
CA GLY A 269 6.39 21.18 14.05
C GLY A 269 6.88 20.58 12.74
N TYR A 270 5.98 20.35 11.76
CA TYR A 270 6.39 19.89 10.43
C TYR A 270 6.88 21.04 9.55
N ASN A 271 7.76 20.70 8.61
CA ASN A 271 8.12 21.52 7.47
C ASN A 271 7.35 21.05 6.22
N MET A 272 7.21 21.93 5.23
CA MET A 272 6.45 21.60 4.00
C MET A 272 6.99 20.40 3.22
N ASN A 273 8.31 20.16 3.34
CA ASN A 273 8.99 19.08 2.60
C ASN A 273 9.11 17.77 3.40
N ASP A 274 8.58 17.75 4.63
CA ASP A 274 8.64 16.55 5.46
C ASP A 274 7.81 15.41 4.85
N VAL A 275 8.21 14.18 5.19
CA VAL A 275 7.51 12.95 4.80
C VAL A 275 6.59 12.56 5.95
N ILE A 276 5.33 12.28 5.61
CA ILE A 276 4.30 11.86 6.57
C ILE A 276 3.59 10.60 6.08
N GLY A 277 2.85 9.94 6.96
CA GLY A 277 1.87 8.91 6.57
C GLY A 277 0.75 9.52 5.72
N ILE A 278 0.62 9.04 4.48
CA ILE A 278 -0.40 9.52 3.55
C ILE A 278 -1.69 8.73 3.68
N SER A 279 -1.60 7.42 3.91
CA SER A 279 -2.74 6.51 3.99
C SER A 279 -2.49 5.35 4.94
N GLY A 280 -3.53 4.58 5.25
CA GLY A 280 -3.46 3.36 6.04
C GLY A 280 -2.96 3.58 7.47
N LEU A 281 -2.37 2.55 8.06
CA LEU A 281 -1.80 2.58 9.41
C LEU A 281 -0.65 3.58 9.53
N GLU A 282 0.14 3.77 8.47
CA GLU A 282 1.18 4.81 8.41
C GLU A 282 0.61 6.20 8.71
N SER A 283 -0.61 6.49 8.23
CA SER A 283 -1.26 7.79 8.47
C SER A 283 -2.00 7.86 9.80
N VAL A 284 -2.61 6.76 10.22
CA VAL A 284 -3.39 6.71 11.47
C VAL A 284 -2.47 6.82 12.69
N TYR A 285 -1.33 6.15 12.63
CA TYR A 285 -0.33 6.13 13.70
C TYR A 285 0.85 7.08 13.44
N GLU A 286 0.61 8.16 12.67
CA GLU A 286 1.64 9.15 12.37
C GLU A 286 2.27 9.75 13.62
N ASP A 287 1.47 10.09 14.62
CA ASP A 287 1.94 10.72 15.86
C ASP A 287 2.83 9.76 16.69
N GLU A 288 2.62 8.43 16.58
CA GLU A 288 3.45 7.40 17.22
C GLU A 288 4.70 7.08 16.39
N LEU A 289 4.53 6.97 15.08
CA LEU A 289 5.59 6.53 14.18
C LEU A 289 6.64 7.60 13.87
N ARG A 290 6.29 8.91 13.90
CA ARG A 290 7.17 9.99 13.44
C ARG A 290 8.44 10.15 14.30
N GLY A 291 8.36 9.99 15.61
CA GLY A 291 9.43 10.38 16.53
C GLY A 291 9.54 11.90 16.73
N LYS A 292 10.66 12.34 17.31
CA LYS A 292 10.95 13.76 17.56
C LYS A 292 12.30 14.12 16.94
N ASP A 293 12.28 15.10 16.06
CA ASP A 293 13.47 15.55 15.36
C ASP A 293 14.49 16.18 16.33
N GLY A 294 15.75 15.95 16.02
CA GLY A 294 16.89 16.58 16.69
C GLY A 294 17.26 17.92 16.07
N VAL A 295 18.23 18.58 16.67
CA VAL A 295 18.78 19.84 16.18
C VAL A 295 20.31 19.76 16.17
N GLU A 296 20.87 19.98 14.99
CA GLU A 296 22.30 20.23 14.79
C GLU A 296 22.54 21.73 14.68
N THR A 297 23.49 22.24 15.44
CA THR A 297 23.91 23.65 15.37
C THR A 297 25.28 23.71 14.71
N ILE A 298 25.38 24.40 13.58
CA ILE A 298 26.63 24.70 12.88
C ILE A 298 26.97 26.15 13.14
N THR A 299 28.10 26.36 13.82
CA THR A 299 28.62 27.69 14.13
C THR A 299 29.61 28.12 13.08
N ARG A 300 29.38 29.26 12.41
CA ARG A 300 30.27 29.86 11.43
C ARG A 300 30.85 31.19 11.93
N ASN A 301 32.09 31.48 11.57
CA ASN A 301 32.69 32.79 11.81
C ASN A 301 32.24 33.80 10.73
N SER A 302 32.69 35.08 10.91
CA SER A 302 32.38 36.14 9.96
C SER A 302 32.86 35.92 8.52
N ASP A 303 33.79 35.02 8.31
CA ASP A 303 34.33 34.64 7.00
C ASP A 303 33.59 33.46 6.38
N GLY A 304 32.52 32.97 7.04
CA GLY A 304 31.68 31.86 6.58
C GLY A 304 32.27 30.47 6.87
N VAL A 305 33.42 30.41 7.55
CA VAL A 305 34.09 29.13 7.88
C VAL A 305 33.39 28.47 9.07
N ILE A 306 33.12 27.17 8.97
CA ILE A 306 32.57 26.36 10.06
C ILE A 306 33.63 26.25 11.16
N VAL A 307 33.31 26.71 12.36
CA VAL A 307 34.20 26.68 13.55
C VAL A 307 33.76 25.63 14.56
N ASP A 308 32.48 25.27 14.57
CA ASP A 308 31.95 24.21 15.43
C ASP A 308 30.70 23.56 14.80
N THR A 309 30.49 22.28 15.07
CA THR A 309 29.30 21.52 14.69
C THR A 309 28.90 20.65 15.88
N LYS A 310 27.70 20.84 16.36
CA LYS A 310 27.22 20.17 17.58
C LYS A 310 25.77 19.75 17.46
N ILE A 311 25.44 18.50 17.77
CA ILE A 311 24.07 18.08 17.99
C ILE A 311 23.62 18.65 19.35
N THR A 312 22.72 19.64 19.30
CA THR A 312 22.20 20.32 20.48
C THR A 312 20.95 19.66 21.03
N THR A 313 20.19 18.93 20.19
CA THR A 313 19.09 18.08 20.58
C THR A 313 19.24 16.75 19.85
N VAL A 314 19.30 15.65 20.59
CA VAL A 314 19.39 14.31 20.01
C VAL A 314 18.00 13.92 19.47
N PRO A 315 17.90 13.39 18.23
CA PRO A 315 16.61 12.91 17.74
C PRO A 315 16.14 11.68 18.52
N GLU A 316 14.84 11.61 18.80
CA GLU A 316 14.19 10.46 19.43
C GLU A 316 13.42 9.68 18.35
N PRO A 317 13.72 8.37 18.13
CA PRO A 317 12.99 7.59 17.13
C PRO A 317 11.51 7.46 17.49
N GLY A 318 10.68 7.24 16.48
CA GLY A 318 9.27 6.93 16.68
C GLY A 318 9.07 5.56 17.35
N HIS A 319 7.87 5.35 17.90
CA HIS A 319 7.49 4.10 18.55
C HIS A 319 7.21 2.99 17.52
N THR A 320 7.41 1.73 17.93
CA THR A 320 7.10 0.57 17.13
C THR A 320 5.62 0.21 17.25
N VAL A 321 4.93 0.07 16.13
CA VAL A 321 3.54 -0.38 16.04
C VAL A 321 3.51 -1.88 15.82
N GLN A 322 3.07 -2.66 16.82
CA GLN A 322 2.91 -4.10 16.71
C GLN A 322 1.49 -4.45 16.25
N LEU A 323 1.40 -5.24 15.17
CA LEU A 323 0.13 -5.68 14.61
C LEU A 323 -0.37 -6.98 15.27
N THR A 324 -1.67 -7.25 15.08
CA THR A 324 -2.30 -8.53 15.43
C THR A 324 -2.02 -9.63 14.40
N ILE A 325 -1.57 -9.24 13.21
CA ILE A 325 -1.27 -10.09 12.06
C ILE A 325 0.01 -10.89 12.31
N ASN A 326 0.00 -12.17 11.95
CA ASN A 326 1.20 -12.95 11.72
C ASN A 326 1.46 -12.96 10.20
N SER A 327 2.62 -12.49 9.77
CA SER A 327 2.92 -12.31 8.34
C SER A 327 2.95 -13.60 7.54
N ASP A 328 3.38 -14.70 8.15
CA ASP A 328 3.42 -16.01 7.49
C ASP A 328 2.00 -16.60 7.34
N PHE A 329 1.14 -16.41 8.36
CA PHE A 329 -0.27 -16.77 8.26
C PHE A 329 -1.01 -15.91 7.20
N GLN A 330 -0.75 -14.61 7.15
CA GLN A 330 -1.32 -13.72 6.12
C GLN A 330 -0.99 -14.24 4.72
N ARG A 331 0.30 -14.56 4.43
CA ARG A 331 0.71 -15.13 3.13
C ARG A 331 0.03 -16.46 2.82
N ALA A 332 -0.13 -17.32 3.83
CA ALA A 332 -0.83 -18.58 3.65
C ALA A 332 -2.30 -18.37 3.24
N VAL A 333 -2.96 -17.35 3.84
CA VAL A 333 -4.34 -16.97 3.48
C VAL A 333 -4.41 -16.35 2.08
N ASP A 334 -3.45 -15.47 1.73
CA ASP A 334 -3.35 -14.87 0.39
C ASP A 334 -3.18 -15.95 -0.69
N LYS A 335 -2.27 -16.90 -0.46
CA LYS A 335 -2.04 -18.05 -1.35
C LYS A 335 -3.27 -18.95 -1.45
N ALA A 336 -3.95 -19.21 -0.34
CA ALA A 336 -5.18 -20.01 -0.32
C ALA A 336 -6.31 -19.33 -1.13
N LEU A 337 -6.49 -18.02 -0.99
CA LEU A 337 -7.47 -17.26 -1.76
C LEU A 337 -7.15 -17.29 -3.27
N ALA A 338 -5.91 -17.02 -3.66
CA ALA A 338 -5.46 -17.06 -5.05
C ALA A 338 -5.68 -18.44 -5.67
N ASN A 339 -5.27 -19.52 -4.96
CA ASN A 339 -5.46 -20.89 -5.39
C ASN A 339 -6.94 -21.27 -5.56
N ASN A 340 -7.81 -20.77 -4.66
CA ASN A 340 -9.24 -21.03 -4.76
C ASN A 340 -9.86 -20.34 -5.99
N ILE A 341 -9.48 -19.10 -6.27
CA ILE A 341 -9.94 -18.36 -7.45
C ILE A 341 -9.48 -19.07 -8.74
N ASP A 342 -8.22 -19.49 -8.79
CA ASP A 342 -7.68 -20.27 -9.92
C ASP A 342 -8.39 -21.63 -10.08
N MET A 343 -8.63 -22.33 -8.99
CA MET A 343 -9.40 -23.58 -8.99
C MET A 343 -10.82 -23.38 -9.54
N ILE A 344 -11.52 -22.31 -9.12
CA ILE A 344 -12.85 -21.97 -9.62
C ILE A 344 -12.79 -21.77 -11.14
N ASN A 345 -11.81 -21.04 -11.66
CA ASN A 345 -11.66 -20.81 -13.10
C ASN A 345 -11.32 -22.05 -13.89
N ARG A 346 -10.53 -22.98 -13.33
CA ARG A 346 -10.15 -24.24 -14.01
C ARG A 346 -11.25 -25.30 -14.00
N VAL A 347 -11.95 -25.42 -12.87
CA VAL A 347 -12.90 -26.54 -12.67
C VAL A 347 -14.31 -26.16 -13.10
N TYR A 348 -14.70 -24.91 -12.88
CA TYR A 348 -16.06 -24.47 -13.15
C TYR A 348 -16.05 -23.43 -14.27
N ASN A 349 -16.64 -23.78 -15.40
CA ASN A 349 -16.84 -22.80 -16.47
C ASN A 349 -17.80 -21.70 -15.99
N THR A 350 -17.26 -20.50 -15.76
CA THR A 350 -18.04 -19.34 -15.28
C THR A 350 -18.56 -18.48 -16.44
N GLY A 351 -18.41 -18.92 -17.68
CA GLY A 351 -18.78 -18.17 -18.88
C GLY A 351 -17.71 -17.14 -19.27
N ASP A 352 -18.12 -16.04 -19.89
CA ASP A 352 -17.20 -15.00 -20.38
C ASP A 352 -16.54 -14.20 -19.24
N MET A 353 -17.22 -14.12 -18.07
CA MET A 353 -16.69 -13.45 -16.88
C MET A 353 -16.07 -14.48 -15.95
N LYS A 354 -14.76 -14.39 -15.76
CA LYS A 354 -14.00 -15.27 -14.85
C LYS A 354 -13.99 -14.71 -13.44
N ALA A 355 -13.83 -15.59 -12.44
CA ALA A 355 -13.48 -15.18 -11.11
C ALA A 355 -12.08 -14.53 -11.16
N ALA A 356 -12.01 -13.23 -10.93
CA ALA A 356 -10.76 -12.48 -11.07
C ALA A 356 -10.34 -11.74 -9.79
N ALA A 357 -11.27 -11.66 -8.82
CA ALA A 357 -11.03 -10.89 -7.61
C ALA A 357 -11.79 -11.48 -6.42
N GLY A 358 -11.27 -11.21 -5.22
CA GLY A 358 -11.90 -11.66 -3.99
C GLY A 358 -11.21 -11.14 -2.74
N ALA A 359 -11.79 -11.46 -1.58
CA ALA A 359 -11.22 -11.18 -0.27
C ALA A 359 -11.58 -12.26 0.73
N ALA A 360 -10.68 -12.49 1.69
CA ALA A 360 -10.88 -13.36 2.84
C ALA A 360 -10.37 -12.65 4.11
N VAL A 361 -11.23 -12.52 5.11
CA VAL A 361 -10.86 -11.93 6.40
C VAL A 361 -10.99 -12.97 7.49
N VAL A 362 -9.99 -13.07 8.35
CA VAL A 362 -9.94 -14.00 9.49
C VAL A 362 -9.80 -13.19 10.77
N LEU A 363 -10.69 -13.40 11.72
CA LEU A 363 -10.71 -12.74 13.03
C LEU A 363 -10.54 -13.77 14.15
N ASN A 364 -9.91 -13.36 15.25
CA ASN A 364 -10.02 -14.06 16.52
C ASN A 364 -11.39 -13.76 17.14
N VAL A 365 -12.10 -14.82 17.53
CA VAL A 365 -13.48 -14.74 18.06
C VAL A 365 -13.52 -14.11 19.46
N LYS A 366 -12.46 -14.23 20.26
CA LYS A 366 -12.43 -13.91 21.69
C LYS A 366 -12.05 -12.43 21.99
N ASP A 367 -11.40 -11.74 21.03
CA ASP A 367 -10.85 -10.40 21.27
C ASP A 367 -11.04 -9.41 20.10
N GLY A 368 -11.45 -9.88 18.93
CA GLY A 368 -11.64 -9.04 17.74
C GLY A 368 -10.35 -8.74 16.96
N ASN A 369 -9.22 -9.38 17.30
CA ASN A 369 -7.98 -9.27 16.53
C ASN A 369 -8.19 -9.70 15.08
N VAL A 370 -7.75 -8.85 14.13
CA VAL A 370 -7.64 -9.27 12.72
C VAL A 370 -6.40 -10.14 12.59
N LEU A 371 -6.58 -11.42 12.24
CA LEU A 371 -5.48 -12.36 12.05
C LEU A 371 -4.99 -12.40 10.61
N ALA A 372 -5.88 -12.15 9.65
CA ALA A 372 -5.57 -11.97 8.24
C ALA A 372 -6.66 -11.15 7.52
N ALA A 373 -6.25 -10.36 6.51
CA ALA A 373 -7.16 -9.59 5.66
C ALA A 373 -6.66 -9.64 4.20
N SER A 374 -6.93 -10.77 3.54
CA SER A 374 -6.47 -11.05 2.18
C SER A 374 -7.28 -10.31 1.12
N ASN A 375 -6.59 -9.78 0.13
CA ASN A 375 -7.15 -9.18 -1.08
C ASN A 375 -6.54 -9.84 -2.33
N TYR A 376 -7.37 -10.14 -3.32
CA TYR A 376 -6.89 -10.64 -4.61
C TYR A 376 -7.61 -9.92 -5.75
N PRO A 377 -6.89 -9.43 -6.77
CA PRO A 377 -5.44 -9.28 -6.75
C PRO A 377 -4.98 -8.27 -5.70
N SER A 378 -3.69 -8.30 -5.39
CA SER A 378 -3.02 -7.36 -4.51
C SER A 378 -1.81 -6.76 -5.23
N PHE A 379 -1.01 -5.96 -4.55
CA PHE A 379 0.19 -5.33 -5.10
C PHE A 379 1.33 -5.41 -4.08
N ASP A 380 2.56 -5.17 -4.54
CA ASP A 380 3.71 -5.01 -3.65
C ASP A 380 3.94 -3.53 -3.35
N GLN A 381 4.03 -3.20 -2.06
CA GLN A 381 4.20 -1.82 -1.59
C GLN A 381 5.51 -1.18 -2.10
N ASN A 382 6.55 -1.99 -2.27
CA ASN A 382 7.84 -1.52 -2.77
C ASN A 382 7.79 -1.13 -4.26
N LEU A 383 6.85 -1.70 -5.02
CA LEU A 383 6.63 -1.36 -6.43
C LEU A 383 5.56 -0.29 -6.64
N TYR A 384 4.90 0.17 -5.56
CA TYR A 384 3.78 1.12 -5.70
C TYR A 384 4.15 2.37 -6.50
N ALA A 385 5.30 2.99 -6.20
CA ALA A 385 5.70 4.24 -6.84
C ALA A 385 6.09 4.05 -8.32
N THR A 386 6.72 2.93 -8.66
CA THR A 386 7.17 2.64 -10.04
C THR A 386 6.06 2.12 -10.92
N ASN A 387 5.13 1.32 -10.37
CA ASN A 387 4.10 0.61 -11.12
C ASN A 387 2.69 1.20 -10.92
N TYR A 388 2.58 2.40 -10.33
CA TYR A 388 1.28 3.00 -10.04
C TYR A 388 0.37 3.11 -11.26
N SER A 389 0.90 3.54 -12.40
CA SER A 389 0.13 3.70 -13.64
C SER A 389 -0.44 2.36 -14.13
N GLU A 390 0.35 1.28 -14.05
CA GLU A 390 -0.07 -0.08 -14.39
C GLU A 390 -1.17 -0.57 -13.42
N TYR A 391 -0.94 -0.49 -12.11
CA TYR A 391 -1.92 -0.88 -11.10
C TYR A 391 -3.23 -0.10 -11.19
N ASN A 392 -3.16 1.19 -11.49
CA ASN A 392 -4.33 2.05 -11.61
C ASN A 392 -5.13 1.80 -12.91
N ALA A 393 -4.47 1.36 -13.98
CA ALA A 393 -5.10 1.01 -15.26
C ALA A 393 -5.62 -0.43 -15.29
N ASP A 394 -5.23 -1.28 -14.35
CA ASP A 394 -5.64 -2.70 -14.31
C ASP A 394 -7.13 -2.83 -13.96
N PRO A 395 -7.96 -3.40 -14.88
CA PRO A 395 -9.40 -3.60 -14.63
C PRO A 395 -9.71 -4.48 -13.42
N SER A 396 -8.76 -5.28 -12.96
CA SER A 396 -8.91 -6.12 -11.75
C SER A 396 -8.77 -5.33 -10.45
N LEU A 397 -8.36 -4.05 -10.52
CA LEU A 397 -8.26 -3.10 -9.42
C LEU A 397 -7.40 -3.64 -8.24
N PRO A 398 -6.10 -3.91 -8.42
CA PRO A 398 -5.23 -4.45 -7.37
C PRO A 398 -5.09 -3.48 -6.17
N LEU A 399 -5.18 -2.17 -6.39
CA LEU A 399 -5.10 -1.14 -5.33
C LEU A 399 -6.36 -1.05 -4.46
N PHE A 400 -7.48 -1.66 -4.89
CA PHE A 400 -8.74 -1.57 -4.16
C PHE A 400 -8.79 -2.56 -2.99
N ASN A 401 -8.96 -2.05 -1.77
CA ASN A 401 -9.07 -2.85 -0.56
C ASN A 401 -10.44 -3.54 -0.45
N ARG A 402 -10.59 -4.70 -1.11
CA ARG A 402 -11.85 -5.46 -1.10
C ARG A 402 -12.24 -5.95 0.27
N ALA A 403 -11.27 -6.31 1.12
CA ALA A 403 -11.52 -6.83 2.45
C ALA A 403 -12.28 -5.82 3.33
N LEU A 404 -11.91 -4.53 3.24
CA LEU A 404 -12.47 -3.48 4.09
C LEU A 404 -13.48 -2.58 3.37
N GLN A 405 -13.33 -2.36 2.06
CA GLN A 405 -14.10 -1.36 1.30
C GLN A 405 -15.02 -1.98 0.24
N GLY A 406 -14.79 -3.24 -0.15
CA GLY A 406 -15.65 -3.94 -1.09
C GLY A 406 -17.04 -4.15 -0.50
N LEU A 407 -18.10 -3.69 -1.19
CA LEU A 407 -19.47 -3.84 -0.76
C LEU A 407 -20.22 -4.84 -1.64
N TYR A 408 -20.67 -5.91 -1.03
CA TYR A 408 -21.31 -7.03 -1.71
C TYR A 408 -22.64 -7.39 -1.08
N THR A 409 -23.61 -7.75 -1.91
CA THR A 409 -24.88 -8.34 -1.46
C THR A 409 -24.59 -9.68 -0.77
N PRO A 410 -24.95 -9.87 0.52
CA PRO A 410 -24.54 -11.06 1.28
C PRO A 410 -25.22 -12.36 0.86
N GLY A 411 -26.41 -12.28 0.24
CA GLY A 411 -27.18 -13.47 -0.09
C GLY A 411 -27.47 -14.32 1.16
N SER A 412 -27.50 -15.61 1.01
CA SER A 412 -27.88 -16.54 2.09
C SER A 412 -26.96 -16.54 3.33
N THR A 413 -25.79 -15.83 3.30
CA THR A 413 -25.00 -15.61 4.52
C THR A 413 -25.72 -14.72 5.53
N PHE A 414 -26.72 -13.94 5.10
CA PHE A 414 -27.55 -13.10 5.95
C PHE A 414 -28.59 -13.87 6.79
N LYS A 415 -28.98 -15.09 6.37
CA LYS A 415 -30.04 -15.87 7.00
C LYS A 415 -29.85 -16.17 8.49
N PRO A 416 -28.66 -16.49 9.00
CA PRO A 416 -28.45 -16.66 10.43
C PRO A 416 -28.83 -15.42 11.26
N SER A 417 -28.64 -14.18 10.75
CA SER A 417 -29.06 -12.96 11.47
C SER A 417 -30.58 -12.85 11.60
N VAL A 418 -31.28 -13.24 10.54
CA VAL A 418 -32.78 -13.29 10.55
C VAL A 418 -33.25 -14.38 11.48
N ALA A 419 -32.55 -15.52 11.57
CA ALA A 419 -32.86 -16.60 12.52
C ALA A 419 -32.69 -16.13 13.98
N VAL A 420 -31.56 -15.41 14.29
CA VAL A 420 -31.35 -14.79 15.60
C VAL A 420 -32.51 -13.85 15.93
N ALA A 421 -32.82 -12.94 15.02
CA ALA A 421 -33.94 -12.00 15.23
C ALA A 421 -35.27 -12.70 15.50
N ALA A 422 -35.57 -13.76 14.77
CA ALA A 422 -36.83 -14.50 14.92
C ALA A 422 -36.94 -15.30 16.22
N LEU A 423 -35.84 -15.91 16.64
CA LEU A 423 -35.74 -16.66 17.88
C LEU A 423 -35.77 -15.73 19.09
N ASP A 424 -34.92 -14.70 19.07
CA ASP A 424 -34.77 -13.77 20.19
C ASP A 424 -36.01 -12.92 20.45
N SER A 425 -36.72 -12.49 19.39
CA SER A 425 -37.99 -11.80 19.50
C SER A 425 -39.17 -12.71 19.91
N GLY A 426 -38.95 -14.02 20.01
CA GLY A 426 -40.00 -14.99 20.33
C GLY A 426 -40.99 -15.26 19.18
N LEU A 427 -40.72 -14.77 17.97
CA LEU A 427 -41.57 -15.04 16.81
C LEU A 427 -41.61 -16.54 16.46
N ILE A 428 -40.47 -17.20 16.62
CA ILE A 428 -40.30 -18.64 16.48
C ILE A 428 -39.56 -19.23 17.69
N ASN A 429 -39.66 -20.55 17.85
CA ASN A 429 -38.87 -21.33 18.81
C ASN A 429 -38.40 -22.63 18.16
N GLN A 430 -37.72 -23.51 18.90
CA GLN A 430 -37.18 -24.77 18.40
C GLN A 430 -38.22 -25.73 17.78
N TYR A 431 -39.49 -25.59 18.08
CA TYR A 431 -40.58 -26.44 17.54
C TYR A 431 -41.34 -25.77 16.40
N SER A 432 -41.05 -24.51 16.11
CA SER A 432 -41.72 -23.77 15.05
C SER A 432 -41.27 -24.28 13.68
N THR A 433 -42.22 -24.59 12.81
CA THR A 433 -41.92 -25.08 11.46
C THR A 433 -42.63 -24.25 10.39
N VAL A 434 -42.04 -24.22 9.22
CA VAL A 434 -42.62 -23.66 7.98
C VAL A 434 -42.63 -24.76 6.92
N ASN A 435 -43.77 -24.88 6.22
CA ASN A 435 -43.94 -25.87 5.16
C ASN A 435 -43.23 -25.40 3.86
N CYS A 436 -42.15 -26.05 3.47
CA CYS A 436 -41.46 -25.76 2.22
C CYS A 436 -42.07 -26.56 1.07
N THR A 437 -42.83 -25.88 0.23
CA THR A 437 -43.43 -26.43 -0.99
C THR A 437 -42.60 -26.14 -2.27
N GLY A 438 -41.44 -25.54 -2.11
CA GLY A 438 -40.57 -25.10 -3.23
C GLY A 438 -40.95 -23.73 -3.83
N VAL A 439 -42.16 -23.24 -3.62
CA VAL A 439 -42.65 -21.93 -4.11
C VAL A 439 -43.34 -21.18 -2.98
N TYR A 440 -43.05 -19.91 -2.78
CA TYR A 440 -43.69 -19.07 -1.80
C TYR A 440 -44.89 -18.34 -2.45
N THR A 441 -46.10 -18.67 -2.04
CA THR A 441 -47.33 -18.25 -2.71
C THR A 441 -48.17 -17.23 -1.90
N TYR A 442 -47.57 -16.57 -0.91
CA TYR A 442 -48.28 -15.58 -0.10
C TYR A 442 -48.73 -14.36 -0.88
N TYR A 443 -47.88 -13.84 -1.78
CA TYR A 443 -48.25 -12.70 -2.63
C TYR A 443 -48.96 -13.17 -3.89
N LYS A 444 -49.93 -12.38 -4.37
CA LYS A 444 -50.75 -12.71 -5.54
C LYS A 444 -49.89 -12.75 -6.84
N ASP A 445 -49.02 -11.77 -7.00
CA ASP A 445 -48.30 -11.53 -8.25
C ASP A 445 -46.79 -11.77 -8.16
N TYR A 446 -46.32 -12.31 -7.03
CA TYR A 446 -44.89 -12.60 -6.82
C TYR A 446 -44.70 -13.93 -6.10
N HIS A 447 -44.20 -14.93 -6.80
CA HIS A 447 -44.00 -16.30 -6.32
C HIS A 447 -42.54 -16.75 -6.35
N PRO A 448 -41.69 -16.22 -5.43
CA PRO A 448 -40.28 -16.58 -5.39
C PRO A 448 -40.10 -18.05 -4.98
N ARG A 449 -38.97 -18.64 -5.46
CA ARG A 449 -38.72 -20.08 -5.33
C ARG A 449 -37.62 -20.38 -4.30
N CYS A 450 -37.72 -21.57 -3.71
CA CYS A 450 -36.61 -22.18 -3.02
C CYS A 450 -35.68 -22.83 -4.06
N THR A 451 -34.39 -22.47 -4.01
CA THR A 451 -33.39 -22.87 -5.00
C THR A 451 -32.73 -24.22 -4.69
N ARG A 452 -32.95 -24.79 -3.49
CA ARG A 452 -32.36 -26.07 -3.07
C ARG A 452 -33.37 -27.17 -2.92
N HIS A 453 -33.03 -28.37 -3.38
CA HIS A 453 -33.89 -29.56 -3.44
C HIS A 453 -33.48 -30.65 -2.44
N GLY A 454 -32.88 -30.35 -1.31
CA GLY A 454 -32.50 -31.32 -0.28
C GLY A 454 -33.50 -31.46 0.86
N HIS A 455 -34.66 -30.74 0.77
CA HIS A 455 -35.66 -30.67 1.84
C HIS A 455 -37.04 -30.33 1.27
N SER A 456 -38.08 -30.75 1.98
CA SER A 456 -39.47 -30.43 1.70
C SER A 456 -40.31 -30.66 2.93
N GLY A 457 -41.58 -30.16 2.92
CA GLY A 457 -42.50 -30.31 4.04
C GLY A 457 -42.19 -29.34 5.20
N ASN A 458 -42.60 -29.72 6.40
CA ASN A 458 -42.40 -28.89 7.59
C ASN A 458 -40.96 -28.96 8.08
N ILE A 459 -40.28 -27.84 8.05
CA ILE A 459 -38.88 -27.69 8.48
C ILE A 459 -38.73 -26.67 9.59
N ASP A 460 -37.87 -26.95 10.55
CA ASP A 460 -37.51 -26.05 11.64
C ASP A 460 -36.36 -25.10 11.24
N VAL A 461 -35.93 -24.21 12.16
CA VAL A 461 -34.90 -23.23 11.93
C VAL A 461 -33.54 -23.85 11.67
N VAL A 462 -33.20 -24.96 12.36
CA VAL A 462 -31.90 -25.68 12.19
C VAL A 462 -31.82 -26.27 10.79
N THR A 463 -32.88 -26.96 10.36
CA THR A 463 -33.00 -27.51 9.01
C THR A 463 -33.00 -26.42 7.94
N ALA A 464 -33.68 -25.29 8.22
CA ALA A 464 -33.75 -24.15 7.30
C ALA A 464 -32.34 -23.49 7.09
N ILE A 465 -31.53 -23.39 8.13
CA ILE A 465 -30.13 -22.88 8.01
C ILE A 465 -29.28 -23.90 7.25
N LYS A 466 -29.34 -25.20 7.64
CA LYS A 466 -28.60 -26.30 6.98
C LYS A 466 -28.79 -26.30 5.47
N TRP A 467 -30.05 -26.34 5.04
CA TRP A 467 -30.40 -26.44 3.62
C TRP A 467 -30.59 -25.10 2.92
N SER A 468 -30.35 -23.98 3.65
CA SER A 468 -30.53 -22.61 3.11
C SER A 468 -31.92 -22.37 2.54
N CYS A 469 -32.98 -22.84 3.22
CA CYS A 469 -34.35 -22.77 2.72
C CYS A 469 -34.86 -21.33 2.57
N ASN A 470 -35.10 -20.89 1.34
CA ASN A 470 -35.66 -19.55 1.10
C ASN A 470 -37.08 -19.41 1.64
N ILE A 471 -37.92 -20.45 1.51
CA ILE A 471 -39.37 -20.38 1.94
C ILE A 471 -39.48 -20.08 3.42
N PHE A 472 -38.66 -20.76 4.25
CA PHE A 472 -38.62 -20.51 5.68
C PHE A 472 -38.28 -19.04 5.97
N PHE A 473 -37.24 -18.51 5.35
CA PHE A 473 -36.78 -17.15 5.59
C PHE A 473 -37.69 -16.09 4.92
N TYR A 474 -38.39 -16.41 3.84
CA TYR A 474 -39.47 -15.54 3.31
C TYR A 474 -40.60 -15.41 4.30
N ASP A 475 -41.09 -16.51 4.89
CA ASP A 475 -42.20 -16.44 5.86
C ASP A 475 -41.80 -15.71 7.13
N VAL A 476 -40.61 -16.03 7.68
CA VAL A 476 -40.10 -15.39 8.88
C VAL A 476 -39.81 -13.90 8.62
N GLY A 477 -39.16 -13.55 7.51
CA GLY A 477 -38.82 -12.18 7.14
C GLY A 477 -40.07 -11.31 6.91
N ARG A 478 -41.12 -11.86 6.27
CA ARG A 478 -42.42 -11.18 6.12
C ARG A 478 -43.07 -10.88 7.46
N ARG A 479 -42.99 -11.82 8.41
CA ARG A 479 -43.58 -11.67 9.75
C ARG A 479 -42.80 -10.73 10.65
N LEU A 480 -41.48 -10.73 10.57
CA LEU A 480 -40.61 -9.81 11.32
C LEU A 480 -40.57 -8.41 10.73
N THR A 481 -40.55 -8.29 9.42
CA THR A 481 -40.20 -7.08 8.65
C THR A 481 -38.73 -6.67 8.76
N SER A 482 -38.25 -5.88 7.78
CA SER A 482 -36.84 -5.45 7.74
C SER A 482 -36.46 -4.59 8.95
N ASP A 483 -37.35 -3.76 9.47
CA ASP A 483 -37.06 -2.92 10.65
C ASP A 483 -36.58 -3.74 11.85
N VAL A 484 -37.11 -4.95 12.04
CA VAL A 484 -36.75 -5.81 13.17
C VAL A 484 -35.48 -6.57 12.90
N TYR A 485 -35.43 -7.38 11.82
CA TYR A 485 -34.25 -8.21 11.60
C TYR A 485 -33.00 -7.40 11.22
N ASP A 486 -33.12 -6.19 10.64
CA ASP A 486 -32.00 -5.30 10.37
C ASP A 486 -31.41 -4.70 11.66
N ALA A 487 -32.26 -4.44 12.67
CA ALA A 487 -31.76 -4.03 13.99
C ALA A 487 -30.86 -5.11 14.63
N TYR A 488 -31.20 -6.39 14.46
CA TYR A 488 -30.35 -7.51 14.89
C TYR A 488 -29.11 -7.65 14.02
N ALA A 489 -29.26 -7.55 12.70
CA ALA A 489 -28.14 -7.60 11.78
C ALA A 489 -27.11 -6.49 12.08
N TYR A 490 -27.59 -5.28 12.42
CA TYR A 490 -26.75 -4.17 12.84
C TYR A 490 -25.96 -4.52 14.11
N LYS A 491 -26.64 -4.99 15.17
CA LYS A 491 -25.95 -5.43 16.41
C LYS A 491 -24.94 -6.55 16.18
N LEU A 492 -25.21 -7.42 15.21
CA LEU A 492 -24.29 -8.49 14.80
C LEU A 492 -23.09 -7.98 13.97
N GLY A 493 -23.03 -6.69 13.61
CA GLY A 493 -21.90 -6.06 12.93
C GLY A 493 -22.10 -5.81 11.44
N LEU A 494 -23.31 -6.03 10.87
CA LEU A 494 -23.60 -5.78 9.46
C LEU A 494 -24.15 -4.36 9.27
N GLY A 495 -23.74 -3.68 8.18
CA GLY A 495 -24.22 -2.34 7.84
C GLY A 495 -23.70 -1.22 8.75
N GLN A 496 -22.61 -1.45 9.47
CA GLN A 496 -21.93 -0.48 10.32
C GLN A 496 -20.41 -0.71 10.30
N ARG A 497 -19.66 0.26 10.83
CA ARG A 497 -18.22 0.11 10.99
C ARG A 497 -17.89 -0.98 12.01
N THR A 498 -16.85 -1.75 11.73
CA THR A 498 -16.37 -2.81 12.62
C THR A 498 -15.45 -2.27 13.72
N GLY A 499 -14.88 -1.09 13.47
CA GLY A 499 -14.03 -0.36 14.41
C GLY A 499 -12.54 -0.45 14.13
N VAL A 500 -12.14 -1.02 12.98
CA VAL A 500 -10.73 -1.01 12.56
C VAL A 500 -10.20 0.41 12.40
N GLU A 501 -8.93 0.58 12.63
CA GLU A 501 -8.26 1.88 12.70
C GLU A 501 -8.19 2.59 11.34
N VAL A 502 -8.22 1.82 10.25
CA VAL A 502 -8.11 2.34 8.89
C VAL A 502 -9.48 2.51 8.24
N ASN A 503 -9.52 3.18 7.09
CA ASN A 503 -10.76 3.45 6.40
C ASN A 503 -11.47 2.16 5.94
N GLU A 504 -12.71 1.98 6.37
CA GLU A 504 -13.61 0.89 6.02
C GLU A 504 -14.94 1.40 5.47
N ALA A 505 -15.60 0.61 4.62
CA ALA A 505 -16.92 0.92 4.11
C ALA A 505 -17.98 0.68 5.17
N LEU A 506 -18.95 1.61 5.24
CA LEU A 506 -20.05 1.52 6.22
C LEU A 506 -21.01 0.34 5.96
N GLY A 507 -21.12 -0.11 4.70
CA GLY A 507 -22.18 -1.03 4.32
C GLY A 507 -23.56 -0.38 4.33
N ARG A 508 -24.60 -1.18 4.04
CA ARG A 508 -25.98 -0.74 4.05
C ARG A 508 -26.91 -1.92 4.29
N LEU A 509 -27.93 -1.72 5.11
CA LEU A 509 -29.06 -2.64 5.24
C LEU A 509 -30.28 -2.09 4.49
N THR A 510 -31.17 -2.98 4.08
CA THR A 510 -32.39 -2.62 3.37
C THR A 510 -33.37 -1.95 4.34
N LYS A 511 -33.82 -0.74 4.02
CA LYS A 511 -34.75 0.03 4.88
C LYS A 511 -36.12 0.16 4.23
N ARG A 512 -37.17 0.16 5.06
CA ARG A 512 -38.56 0.43 4.61
C ARG A 512 -38.72 1.86 4.08
N THR A 513 -37.78 2.75 4.39
CA THR A 513 -37.70 4.12 3.87
C THR A 513 -36.98 4.21 2.52
N ASP A 514 -36.47 3.12 1.98
CA ASP A 514 -35.84 3.10 0.67
C ASP A 514 -36.85 3.47 -0.42
N LYS A 515 -36.43 4.26 -1.42
CA LYS A 515 -37.31 4.74 -2.50
C LYS A 515 -37.97 3.62 -3.31
N ASN A 516 -37.29 2.47 -3.43
CA ASN A 516 -37.77 1.28 -4.13
C ASN A 516 -38.43 0.27 -3.21
N TYR A 517 -38.78 0.66 -1.98
CA TYR A 517 -39.38 -0.26 -1.02
C TYR A 517 -40.75 -0.74 -1.49
N THR A 518 -40.95 -2.03 -1.36
CA THR A 518 -42.23 -2.74 -1.48
C THR A 518 -42.29 -3.83 -0.41
N SER A 519 -43.48 -4.31 -0.05
CA SER A 519 -43.58 -5.38 0.96
C SER A 519 -42.89 -6.70 0.56
N SER A 520 -42.65 -6.91 -0.74
CA SER A 520 -41.84 -8.03 -1.23
C SER A 520 -40.34 -7.83 -1.01
N LEU A 521 -39.87 -6.60 -0.77
CA LEU A 521 -38.47 -6.33 -0.45
C LEU A 521 -38.11 -6.88 0.93
N ASP A 522 -39.02 -6.88 1.92
CA ASP A 522 -38.80 -7.50 3.23
C ASP A 522 -38.41 -8.98 3.11
N ILE A 523 -39.05 -9.74 2.23
CA ILE A 523 -38.73 -11.16 2.05
C ILE A 523 -37.43 -11.37 1.27
N GLN A 524 -37.13 -10.51 0.30
CA GLN A 524 -35.84 -10.56 -0.41
C GLN A 524 -34.70 -10.20 0.49
N ALA A 525 -34.80 -9.14 1.28
CA ALA A 525 -33.81 -8.73 2.24
C ALA A 525 -33.54 -9.80 3.32
N ALA A 526 -34.59 -10.52 3.76
CA ALA A 526 -34.45 -11.63 4.72
C ALA A 526 -33.59 -12.80 4.21
N ILE A 527 -33.34 -12.90 2.91
CA ILE A 527 -32.40 -13.85 2.34
C ILE A 527 -31.10 -13.17 1.87
N GLY A 528 -30.89 -11.92 2.31
CA GLY A 528 -29.69 -11.13 2.01
C GLY A 528 -29.63 -10.60 0.58
N GLN A 529 -30.78 -10.42 -0.08
CA GLN A 529 -30.91 -9.75 -1.36
C GLN A 529 -31.46 -8.32 -1.16
N GLY A 530 -31.90 -7.65 -2.19
CA GLY A 530 -32.42 -6.29 -2.11
C GLY A 530 -31.34 -5.24 -2.06
N ASN A 531 -31.47 -4.25 -1.14
CA ASN A 531 -30.53 -3.12 -1.04
C ASN A 531 -29.39 -3.35 -0.02
N THR A 532 -29.35 -4.53 0.60
CA THR A 532 -28.32 -4.87 1.60
C THR A 532 -26.98 -5.16 0.93
N VAL A 533 -25.94 -4.42 1.35
CA VAL A 533 -24.55 -4.63 0.95
C VAL A 533 -23.63 -4.51 2.15
N VAL A 534 -22.67 -5.42 2.25
CA VAL A 534 -21.73 -5.54 3.38
C VAL A 534 -20.32 -5.85 2.86
N SER A 535 -19.31 -5.53 3.68
CA SER A 535 -17.92 -5.83 3.35
C SER A 535 -17.49 -7.21 3.91
N PRO A 536 -16.40 -7.81 3.39
CA PRO A 536 -15.86 -9.06 3.93
C PRO A 536 -15.48 -8.98 5.41
N ILE A 537 -14.94 -7.86 5.88
CA ILE A 537 -14.64 -7.68 7.31
C ILE A 537 -15.92 -7.65 8.16
N GLN A 538 -17.01 -7.05 7.66
CA GLN A 538 -18.31 -7.13 8.34
C GLN A 538 -18.84 -8.56 8.38
N LEU A 539 -18.64 -9.34 7.32
CA LEU A 539 -19.01 -10.77 7.31
C LEU A 539 -18.21 -11.58 8.35
N ALA A 540 -16.90 -11.31 8.47
CA ALA A 540 -16.05 -11.95 9.48
C ALA A 540 -16.46 -11.55 10.90
N THR A 541 -16.71 -10.25 11.15
CA THR A 541 -17.19 -9.73 12.44
C THR A 541 -18.53 -10.34 12.83
N TYR A 542 -19.44 -10.43 11.88
CA TYR A 542 -20.73 -11.09 12.04
C TYR A 542 -20.58 -12.57 12.38
N ALA A 543 -19.72 -13.31 11.66
CA ALA A 543 -19.42 -14.71 11.96
C ALA A 543 -18.82 -14.88 13.37
N ALA A 544 -17.90 -13.98 13.78
CA ALA A 544 -17.32 -13.97 15.11
C ALA A 544 -18.39 -13.70 16.20
N THR A 545 -19.31 -12.78 15.96
CA THR A 545 -20.41 -12.48 16.90
C THR A 545 -21.35 -13.66 17.08
N LEU A 546 -21.69 -14.38 15.99
CA LEU A 546 -22.47 -15.62 16.05
C LEU A 546 -21.74 -16.71 16.81
N ALA A 547 -20.46 -16.88 16.56
CA ALA A 547 -19.59 -17.84 17.22
C ALA A 547 -19.46 -17.56 18.73
N ASN A 548 -19.42 -16.28 19.11
CA ASN A 548 -19.28 -15.79 20.48
C ASN A 548 -20.61 -15.53 21.20
N ASN A 549 -21.66 -16.23 20.81
CA ASN A 549 -22.98 -16.19 21.44
C ASN A 549 -23.59 -14.76 21.54
N GLY A 550 -23.37 -13.93 20.52
CA GLY A 550 -23.96 -12.59 20.44
C GLY A 550 -23.10 -11.47 21.02
N VAL A 551 -21.91 -11.76 21.53
CA VAL A 551 -20.95 -10.74 21.99
C VAL A 551 -20.10 -10.30 20.81
N ARG A 552 -20.20 -9.02 20.43
CA ARG A 552 -19.44 -8.40 19.35
C ARG A 552 -18.31 -7.56 19.91
N TYR A 553 -17.07 -7.91 19.52
CA TYR A 553 -15.89 -7.12 19.83
C TYR A 553 -15.60 -6.11 18.71
N ARG A 554 -14.95 -5.00 19.08
CA ARG A 554 -14.29 -4.11 18.13
C ARG A 554 -13.19 -4.85 17.39
N THR A 555 -13.19 -4.78 16.06
CA THR A 555 -12.09 -5.34 15.28
C THR A 555 -10.93 -4.36 15.21
N HIS A 556 -9.70 -4.88 15.24
CA HIS A 556 -8.50 -4.04 15.21
C HIS A 556 -7.30 -4.77 14.61
N PHE A 557 -6.39 -3.99 14.00
CA PHE A 557 -5.12 -4.45 13.42
C PHE A 557 -3.94 -4.25 14.35
N VAL A 558 -4.02 -3.28 15.27
CA VAL A 558 -2.89 -2.93 16.15
C VAL A 558 -3.07 -3.59 17.49
N LYS A 559 -2.06 -4.39 17.87
CA LYS A 559 -1.97 -5.10 19.15
C LYS A 559 -1.43 -4.20 20.24
N ALA A 560 -0.29 -3.52 19.96
CA ALA A 560 0.40 -2.71 20.95
C ALA A 560 1.26 -1.63 20.29
N ILE A 561 1.59 -0.60 21.07
CA ILE A 561 2.65 0.36 20.79
C ILE A 561 3.82 0.05 21.71
N LEU A 562 5.01 -0.07 21.14
CA LEU A 562 6.23 -0.43 21.87
C LEU A 562 7.24 0.73 21.81
N ASP A 563 8.01 0.91 22.86
CA ASP A 563 9.22 1.73 22.79
C ASP A 563 10.24 1.06 21.87
N THR A 564 10.69 1.76 20.84
CA THR A 564 11.57 1.19 19.80
C THR A 564 12.95 0.81 20.34
N ASN A 565 13.45 1.50 21.36
CA ASN A 565 14.78 1.26 21.91
C ASN A 565 14.80 0.12 22.94
N THR A 566 13.74 0.02 23.75
CA THR A 566 13.68 -0.93 24.88
C THR A 566 12.81 -2.14 24.61
N GLY A 567 11.87 -2.04 23.66
CA GLY A 567 10.84 -3.05 23.41
C GLY A 567 9.74 -3.08 24.48
N GLU A 568 9.72 -2.11 25.41
CA GLU A 568 8.70 -2.03 26.46
C GLU A 568 7.33 -1.69 25.83
N VAL A 569 6.27 -2.33 26.33
CA VAL A 569 4.90 -2.04 25.91
C VAL A 569 4.44 -0.72 26.52
N LEU A 570 4.25 0.30 25.68
CA LEU A 570 3.73 1.61 26.11
C LEU A 570 2.21 1.62 26.20
N SER A 571 1.54 0.95 25.26
CA SER A 571 0.10 0.74 25.28
C SER A 571 -0.25 -0.58 24.59
N GLU A 572 -1.30 -1.24 25.06
CA GLU A 572 -1.83 -2.49 24.49
C GLU A 572 -3.33 -2.35 24.23
N THR A 573 -3.77 -2.74 23.05
CA THR A 573 -5.19 -2.74 22.68
C THR A 573 -5.92 -3.81 23.48
N GLN A 574 -6.90 -3.39 24.28
CA GLN A 574 -7.73 -4.30 25.05
C GLN A 574 -9.00 -4.68 24.28
N PRO A 575 -9.51 -5.91 24.43
CA PRO A 575 -10.79 -6.29 23.83
C PRO A 575 -11.92 -5.35 24.28
N GLU A 576 -12.56 -4.70 23.31
CA GLU A 576 -13.66 -3.76 23.53
C GLU A 576 -14.98 -4.36 23.05
N VAL A 577 -15.95 -4.54 23.95
CA VAL A 577 -17.28 -5.02 23.58
C VAL A 577 -18.10 -3.88 22.99
N MET A 578 -18.49 -4.01 21.74
CA MET A 578 -19.27 -3.00 21.00
C MET A 578 -20.78 -3.20 21.14
N ASP A 579 -21.23 -4.45 21.15
CA ASP A 579 -22.63 -4.82 21.27
C ASP A 579 -22.81 -6.20 21.90
N ILE A 580 -23.95 -6.41 22.53
CA ILE A 580 -24.35 -7.70 23.07
C ILE A 580 -25.80 -7.98 22.66
N ILE A 581 -26.04 -9.17 22.13
CA ILE A 581 -27.37 -9.77 22.03
C ILE A 581 -27.37 -10.92 23.01
N GLU A 582 -28.08 -10.78 24.14
CA GLU A 582 -28.08 -11.78 25.22
C GLU A 582 -28.65 -13.12 24.74
N GLY A 583 -29.58 -13.08 23.78
CA GLY A 583 -30.25 -14.26 23.25
C GLY A 583 -31.31 -14.80 24.19
N ASN A 584 -32.50 -14.96 23.69
CA ASN A 584 -33.61 -15.55 24.45
C ASN A 584 -33.51 -17.09 24.42
N GLY A 585 -33.23 -17.70 25.59
CA GLY A 585 -33.13 -19.15 25.72
C GLY A 585 -31.97 -19.73 24.91
N ASN A 586 -32.29 -20.58 23.91
CA ASN A 586 -31.29 -21.30 23.08
C ASN A 586 -31.11 -20.68 21.68
N THR A 587 -31.33 -19.37 21.54
CA THR A 587 -31.23 -18.65 20.24
C THR A 587 -29.95 -18.94 19.50
N PHE A 588 -28.80 -18.65 20.11
CA PHE A 588 -27.49 -18.85 19.46
C PHE A 588 -27.13 -20.33 19.29
N GLU A 589 -27.54 -21.18 20.23
CA GLU A 589 -27.32 -22.63 20.13
C GLU A 589 -27.98 -23.22 18.89
N LEU A 590 -29.25 -22.90 18.63
CA LEU A 590 -30.00 -23.38 17.47
C LEU A 590 -29.40 -22.88 16.15
N VAL A 591 -28.99 -21.60 16.11
CA VAL A 591 -28.35 -21.03 14.92
C VAL A 591 -27.01 -21.70 14.66
N ARG A 592 -26.18 -21.88 15.67
CA ARG A 592 -24.88 -22.56 15.60
C ARG A 592 -25.05 -24.04 15.20
N GLN A 593 -26.06 -24.72 15.75
CA GLN A 593 -26.39 -26.09 15.38
C GLN A 593 -26.75 -26.22 13.89
N GLY A 594 -27.54 -25.26 13.37
CA GLY A 594 -27.85 -25.18 11.95
C GLY A 594 -26.61 -24.97 11.09
N MET A 595 -25.75 -24.00 11.47
CA MET A 595 -24.50 -23.71 10.76
C MET A 595 -23.50 -24.87 10.80
N LYS A 596 -23.39 -25.60 11.92
CA LYS A 596 -22.54 -26.80 12.06
C LYS A 596 -22.94 -27.94 11.12
N GLN A 597 -24.20 -27.98 10.69
CA GLN A 597 -24.69 -28.96 9.75
C GLN A 597 -24.50 -28.60 8.27
N VAL A 598 -24.20 -27.35 7.93
CA VAL A 598 -24.04 -26.90 6.55
C VAL A 598 -22.90 -27.62 5.82
N PRO A 599 -21.71 -27.86 6.40
CA PRO A 599 -20.61 -28.55 5.72
C PRO A 599 -21.02 -29.90 5.10
N SER A 600 -21.93 -30.67 5.76
CA SER A 600 -22.44 -31.94 5.23
C SER A 600 -23.25 -31.81 3.93
N THR A 601 -23.60 -30.59 3.53
CA THR A 601 -24.32 -30.27 2.28
C THR A 601 -23.42 -29.73 1.18
N ILE A 602 -22.10 -29.64 1.41
CA ILE A 602 -21.10 -29.11 0.51
C ILE A 602 -20.16 -30.25 0.11
N SER A 603 -19.89 -30.43 -1.16
CA SER A 603 -18.86 -31.33 -1.64
C SER A 603 -17.47 -30.71 -1.44
N GLY A 604 -16.45 -31.55 -1.29
CA GLY A 604 -15.06 -31.10 -1.11
C GLY A 604 -14.52 -31.41 0.30
N LYS A 605 -13.36 -30.84 0.60
CA LYS A 605 -12.61 -31.11 1.84
C LYS A 605 -13.39 -30.71 3.11
N ILE A 606 -14.21 -29.65 3.02
CA ILE A 606 -14.93 -29.10 4.19
C ILE A 606 -15.90 -30.10 4.83
N SER A 607 -16.49 -31.02 4.03
CA SER A 607 -17.45 -32.02 4.53
C SER A 607 -16.82 -33.10 5.37
N SER A 608 -15.54 -33.37 5.20
CA SER A 608 -14.77 -34.44 5.86
C SER A 608 -13.63 -33.89 6.74
N TYR A 609 -13.57 -32.58 6.98
CA TYR A 609 -12.53 -31.98 7.79
C TYR A 609 -12.62 -32.50 9.24
N PRO A 610 -11.51 -32.91 9.88
CA PRO A 610 -11.55 -33.58 11.17
C PRO A 610 -11.99 -32.66 12.32
N ILE A 611 -11.79 -31.35 12.19
CA ILE A 611 -12.25 -30.35 13.15
C ILE A 611 -13.60 -29.80 12.66
N ALA A 612 -14.61 -29.87 13.50
CA ALA A 612 -15.94 -29.40 13.12
C ALA A 612 -15.94 -27.92 12.74
N ILE A 613 -16.43 -27.62 11.54
CA ILE A 613 -16.61 -26.27 11.03
C ILE A 613 -18.10 -25.93 11.06
N ALA A 614 -18.44 -24.71 11.49
CA ALA A 614 -19.75 -24.14 11.29
C ALA A 614 -19.66 -23.06 10.20
N CYS A 615 -20.54 -23.11 9.21
CA CYS A 615 -20.49 -22.17 8.10
C CYS A 615 -21.87 -21.83 7.55
N LYS A 616 -21.93 -20.83 6.67
CA LYS A 616 -23.09 -20.53 5.84
C LYS A 616 -22.66 -20.02 4.48
N THR A 617 -23.12 -20.67 3.43
CA THR A 617 -22.87 -20.25 2.04
C THR A 617 -23.79 -19.14 1.59
N GLY A 618 -23.28 -18.22 0.78
CA GLY A 618 -24.01 -17.17 0.06
C GLY A 618 -23.75 -17.28 -1.45
N THR A 619 -24.80 -17.02 -2.23
CA THR A 619 -24.75 -17.05 -3.69
C THR A 619 -25.60 -15.88 -4.22
N PRO A 620 -25.19 -14.63 -3.95
CA PRO A 620 -25.95 -13.47 -4.40
C PRO A 620 -25.83 -13.30 -5.92
N GLN A 621 -26.93 -12.85 -6.53
CA GLN A 621 -26.96 -12.45 -7.93
C GLN A 621 -26.30 -11.08 -8.12
N ARG A 622 -25.56 -10.93 -9.21
CA ARG A 622 -25.06 -9.64 -9.69
C ARG A 622 -26.04 -8.99 -10.65
N SER A 623 -25.84 -7.72 -10.96
CA SER A 623 -26.60 -6.99 -11.97
C SER A 623 -26.32 -7.51 -13.38
N GLU A 624 -25.09 -7.91 -13.62
CA GLU A 624 -24.59 -8.40 -14.92
C GLU A 624 -25.16 -9.79 -15.23
N THR A 625 -25.44 -10.04 -16.51
CA THR A 625 -26.04 -11.28 -16.98
C THR A 625 -25.23 -11.92 -18.09
N TYR A 626 -25.30 -13.25 -18.17
CA TYR A 626 -24.87 -14.02 -19.33
C TYR A 626 -25.73 -13.67 -20.56
N ALA A 627 -25.25 -14.03 -21.75
CA ALA A 627 -26.06 -13.94 -22.99
C ALA A 627 -27.42 -14.69 -22.90
N SER A 628 -27.49 -15.73 -22.06
CA SER A 628 -28.73 -16.46 -21.75
C SER A 628 -29.72 -15.71 -20.85
N GLY A 629 -29.38 -14.50 -20.37
CA GLY A 629 -30.18 -13.72 -19.40
C GLY A 629 -30.10 -14.20 -17.95
N LYS A 630 -29.29 -15.21 -17.64
CA LYS A 630 -29.00 -15.62 -16.25
C LYS A 630 -28.03 -14.63 -15.62
N HIS A 631 -28.22 -14.28 -14.34
CA HIS A 631 -27.31 -13.41 -13.60
C HIS A 631 -25.99 -14.12 -13.24
N TYR A 632 -24.87 -13.39 -13.31
CA TYR A 632 -23.65 -13.83 -12.68
C TYR A 632 -23.80 -13.86 -11.16
N LEU A 633 -22.98 -14.66 -10.50
CA LEU A 633 -23.08 -14.92 -9.06
C LEU A 633 -21.73 -14.66 -8.40
N ASN A 634 -21.74 -14.08 -7.20
CA ASN A 634 -20.58 -14.07 -6.32
C ASN A 634 -20.62 -15.30 -5.41
N ALA A 635 -19.45 -15.92 -5.17
CA ALA A 635 -19.34 -16.97 -4.15
C ALA A 635 -18.97 -16.34 -2.81
N MET A 636 -19.83 -16.54 -1.81
CA MET A 636 -19.63 -15.99 -0.47
C MET A 636 -19.76 -17.06 0.59
N MET A 637 -19.02 -16.91 1.69
CA MET A 637 -19.12 -17.78 2.86
C MET A 637 -18.77 -17.02 4.13
N ILE A 638 -19.51 -17.31 5.19
CA ILE A 638 -19.08 -17.07 6.56
C ILE A 638 -18.83 -18.41 7.23
N ALA A 639 -17.78 -18.47 8.05
CA ALA A 639 -17.45 -19.69 8.80
C ALA A 639 -16.82 -19.34 10.14
N TYR A 640 -16.85 -20.27 11.07
CA TYR A 640 -16.03 -20.22 12.28
C TYR A 640 -15.64 -21.63 12.70
N LEU A 641 -14.51 -21.76 13.37
CA LEU A 641 -13.98 -23.03 13.81
C LEU A 641 -13.04 -22.88 15.03
N PRO A 642 -12.87 -23.95 15.85
CA PRO A 642 -13.71 -25.15 15.90
C PRO A 642 -15.18 -24.79 16.18
N ALA A 643 -16.16 -25.56 15.69
CA ALA A 643 -17.58 -25.21 15.84
C ALA A 643 -18.08 -25.21 17.29
N ASP A 644 -17.47 -26.02 18.15
CA ASP A 644 -17.88 -26.18 19.54
C ASP A 644 -17.19 -25.22 20.51
N ASP A 645 -15.91 -24.90 20.29
CA ASP A 645 -15.16 -23.83 20.99
C ASP A 645 -14.45 -22.94 19.95
N PRO A 646 -15.16 -21.95 19.41
CA PRO A 646 -14.68 -21.13 18.32
C PRO A 646 -13.44 -20.32 18.68
N GLU A 647 -12.41 -20.40 17.85
CA GLU A 647 -11.18 -19.61 17.94
C GLU A 647 -11.12 -18.56 16.84
N ILE A 648 -11.44 -18.94 15.59
CA ILE A 648 -11.40 -18.02 14.45
C ILE A 648 -12.74 -17.98 13.72
N ALA A 649 -13.01 -16.81 13.15
CA ALA A 649 -14.15 -16.54 12.29
C ALA A 649 -13.67 -15.99 10.94
N ILE A 650 -14.32 -16.39 9.86
CA ILE A 650 -13.90 -16.14 8.48
C ILE A 650 -15.05 -15.52 7.68
N GLY A 651 -14.76 -14.46 6.95
CA GLY A 651 -15.64 -13.85 5.95
C GLY A 651 -14.98 -13.89 4.57
N ILE A 652 -15.64 -14.51 3.58
CA ILE A 652 -15.10 -14.72 2.23
C ILE A 652 -16.06 -14.14 1.20
N THR A 653 -15.48 -13.48 0.19
CA THR A 653 -16.16 -13.08 -1.04
C THR A 653 -15.27 -13.32 -2.24
N VAL A 654 -15.76 -14.03 -3.26
CA VAL A 654 -15.10 -14.17 -4.57
C VAL A 654 -16.05 -13.65 -5.63
N GLU A 655 -15.61 -12.60 -6.32
CA GLU A 655 -16.36 -11.96 -7.41
C GLU A 655 -16.45 -12.92 -8.59
N TYR A 656 -17.65 -13.05 -9.18
CA TYR A 656 -17.95 -13.99 -10.27
C TYR A 656 -17.61 -15.47 -9.94
N GLY A 657 -17.41 -15.78 -8.65
CA GLY A 657 -17.04 -17.12 -8.20
C GLY A 657 -18.14 -18.17 -8.32
N GLY A 658 -19.38 -17.75 -8.65
CA GLY A 658 -20.52 -18.64 -8.79
C GLY A 658 -21.13 -19.03 -7.43
N TYR A 659 -21.29 -20.34 -7.17
CA TYR A 659 -21.91 -20.81 -5.94
C TYR A 659 -20.96 -20.70 -4.74
N GLY A 660 -21.49 -20.20 -3.59
CA GLY A 660 -20.72 -20.05 -2.36
C GLY A 660 -20.08 -21.36 -1.84
N ALA A 661 -20.65 -22.52 -2.19
CA ALA A 661 -20.04 -23.81 -1.84
C ALA A 661 -18.63 -24.01 -2.43
N ARG A 662 -18.27 -23.30 -3.49
CA ARG A 662 -16.93 -23.37 -4.12
C ARG A 662 -15.80 -22.77 -3.27
N THR A 663 -16.14 -22.02 -2.22
CA THR A 663 -15.17 -21.49 -1.25
C THR A 663 -14.98 -22.40 -0.03
N GLY A 664 -15.59 -23.60 -0.03
CA GLY A 664 -15.49 -24.54 1.10
C GLY A 664 -14.07 -25.04 1.34
N ASP A 665 -13.34 -25.35 0.27
CA ASP A 665 -11.95 -25.82 0.37
C ASP A 665 -11.02 -24.68 0.83
N LEU A 666 -11.30 -23.41 0.48
CA LEU A 666 -10.59 -22.24 0.98
C LEU A 666 -10.68 -22.14 2.52
N VAL A 667 -11.88 -22.40 3.10
CA VAL A 667 -12.02 -22.42 4.57
C VAL A 667 -11.13 -23.48 5.19
N VAL A 668 -11.02 -24.67 4.57
CA VAL A 668 -10.14 -25.75 5.05
C VAL A 668 -8.65 -25.37 4.94
N ASP A 669 -8.25 -24.75 3.83
CA ASP A 669 -6.86 -24.34 3.63
C ASP A 669 -6.47 -23.25 4.65
N ILE A 670 -7.37 -22.28 4.96
CA ILE A 670 -7.20 -21.29 6.03
C ILE A 670 -7.11 -22.00 7.41
N ALA A 671 -7.97 -22.97 7.67
CA ALA A 671 -7.96 -23.72 8.93
C ALA A 671 -6.64 -24.49 9.12
N ASN A 672 -6.15 -25.17 8.08
CA ASN A 672 -4.87 -25.86 8.11
C ASN A 672 -3.72 -24.90 8.40
N ALA A 673 -3.68 -23.73 7.74
CA ALA A 673 -2.67 -22.71 7.98
C ALA A 673 -2.74 -22.17 9.42
N TYR A 674 -3.95 -21.94 9.96
CA TYR A 674 -4.14 -21.47 11.33
C TYR A 674 -3.60 -22.44 12.37
N PHE A 675 -3.96 -23.73 12.27
CA PHE A 675 -3.47 -24.73 13.21
C PHE A 675 -1.97 -24.99 13.05
N ALA A 676 -1.46 -25.01 11.82
CA ALA A 676 -0.03 -25.12 11.57
C ALA A 676 0.75 -23.94 12.16
N MET A 677 0.20 -22.72 12.10
CA MET A 677 0.79 -21.54 12.76
C MET A 677 0.81 -21.71 14.28
N LYS A 678 -0.30 -22.18 14.89
CA LYS A 678 -0.36 -22.44 16.34
C LYS A 678 0.65 -23.49 16.79
N ASP A 679 0.84 -24.52 15.99
CA ASP A 679 1.75 -25.63 16.30
C ASP A 679 3.22 -25.32 15.91
N GLY A 680 3.48 -24.16 15.32
CA GLY A 680 4.81 -23.74 14.86
C GLY A 680 5.34 -24.56 13.68
N THR A 681 4.45 -25.16 12.90
CA THR A 681 4.76 -26.01 11.73
C THR A 681 4.36 -25.37 10.41
N LEU A 682 3.90 -24.12 10.43
CA LEU A 682 3.49 -23.42 9.20
C LEU A 682 4.74 -23.14 8.34
N GLU A 683 4.75 -23.72 7.16
CA GLU A 683 5.75 -23.43 6.14
C GLU A 683 5.14 -22.55 5.06
N VAL A 684 5.80 -21.44 4.76
CA VAL A 684 5.44 -20.53 3.68
C VAL A 684 6.69 -20.13 2.91
N ASP A 685 6.50 -19.83 1.63
CA ASP A 685 7.58 -19.30 0.82
C ASP A 685 8.03 -17.95 1.41
N PRO A 686 9.34 -17.73 1.59
CA PRO A 686 9.83 -16.45 2.09
C PRO A 686 9.49 -15.33 1.11
N TYR A 687 9.26 -14.14 1.63
CA TYR A 687 9.14 -12.96 0.79
C TYR A 687 10.45 -12.69 0.05
N VAL A 688 10.34 -12.44 -1.24
CA VAL A 688 11.45 -11.98 -2.09
C VAL A 688 11.06 -10.61 -2.61
N ASP A 689 11.87 -9.60 -2.31
CA ASP A 689 11.63 -8.23 -2.78
C ASP A 689 11.77 -8.20 -4.32
N PRO A 690 10.71 -7.87 -5.06
CA PRO A 690 10.75 -7.90 -6.52
C PRO A 690 11.77 -6.94 -7.12
N ARG A 691 12.19 -5.91 -6.39
CA ARG A 691 13.25 -4.99 -6.83
C ARG A 691 14.62 -5.67 -6.88
N THR A 692 14.90 -6.62 -5.98
CA THR A 692 16.17 -7.36 -5.97
C THR A 692 16.25 -8.36 -7.13
N VAL A 693 15.15 -9.02 -7.46
CA VAL A 693 15.04 -9.93 -8.60
C VAL A 693 15.28 -9.19 -9.91
N ALA A 694 14.68 -8.02 -10.10
CA ALA A 694 14.88 -7.21 -11.29
C ALA A 694 16.33 -6.74 -11.44
N GLN A 695 17.06 -6.46 -10.34
CA GLN A 695 18.46 -6.10 -10.36
C GLN A 695 19.37 -7.30 -10.73
N GLU A 696 19.06 -8.49 -10.22
CA GLU A 696 19.80 -9.71 -10.55
C GLU A 696 19.60 -10.11 -12.01
N ASP A 697 18.37 -10.00 -12.54
CA ASP A 697 18.07 -10.27 -13.95
C ASP A 697 18.75 -9.26 -14.89
N ALA A 698 18.78 -7.98 -14.52
CA ALA A 698 19.50 -6.95 -15.27
C ALA A 698 21.02 -7.21 -15.27
N ALA A 699 21.61 -7.55 -14.13
CA ALA A 699 23.02 -7.88 -14.00
C ALA A 699 23.38 -9.18 -14.77
N ALA A 700 22.49 -10.17 -14.80
CA ALA A 700 22.66 -11.41 -15.56
C ALA A 700 22.59 -11.16 -17.08
N SER A 701 21.73 -10.25 -17.54
CA SER A 701 21.62 -9.86 -18.95
C SER A 701 22.84 -9.11 -19.44
N ASP A 702 23.42 -8.22 -18.62
CA ASP A 702 24.67 -7.51 -18.93
C ASP A 702 25.88 -8.45 -18.99
N THR A 703 25.93 -9.44 -18.10
CA THR A 703 26.99 -10.46 -18.11
C THR A 703 26.88 -11.36 -19.35
N ALA A 704 25.65 -11.68 -19.79
CA ALA A 704 25.40 -12.45 -21.01
C ALA A 704 25.76 -11.66 -22.29
N ALA A 705 25.55 -10.34 -22.29
CA ALA A 705 25.91 -9.46 -23.41
C ALA A 705 27.43 -9.28 -23.54
N GLN A 706 28.18 -9.35 -22.44
CA GLN A 706 29.66 -9.25 -22.42
C GLN A 706 30.38 -10.57 -22.78
N THR A 707 29.68 -11.71 -22.78
CA THR A 707 30.24 -13.05 -23.06
C THR A 707 29.90 -13.60 -24.43
N ALA A 708 29.23 -12.85 -25.30
CA ALA A 708 28.98 -13.26 -26.67
C ALA A 708 30.24 -13.12 -27.50
N PRO A 709 30.80 -14.21 -28.11
CA PRO A 709 31.97 -14.08 -28.95
C PRO A 709 31.59 -13.43 -30.28
N ASP A 710 32.42 -12.46 -30.71
CA ASP A 710 32.42 -11.86 -32.04
C ASP A 710 32.43 -12.96 -33.13
N ALA A 711 31.31 -13.27 -33.73
CA ALA A 711 31.21 -14.03 -34.96
C ALA A 711 30.79 -13.06 -36.07
N ALA A 712 31.81 -12.39 -36.63
CA ALA A 712 31.66 -11.67 -37.89
C ALA A 712 32.02 -12.59 -39.04
N ASN A 713 31.18 -12.53 -40.09
CA ASN A 713 31.37 -12.94 -41.46
C ASN A 713 31.36 -14.44 -41.83
N ASP A 714 30.26 -14.92 -42.47
CA ASP A 714 30.36 -15.19 -43.90
C ASP A 714 28.96 -15.26 -44.51
N ALA A 715 28.80 -14.44 -45.55
CA ALA A 715 27.63 -14.41 -46.43
C ALA A 715 27.75 -15.49 -47.50
N GLN A 716 26.60 -16.12 -47.86
CA GLN A 716 26.17 -16.24 -49.26
C GLN A 716 24.85 -17.05 -49.38
N THR A 717 23.85 -16.33 -49.81
CA THR A 717 22.79 -16.72 -50.78
C THR A 717 22.45 -18.20 -50.95
N ASP A 718 21.19 -18.61 -50.69
CA ASP A 718 20.37 -19.15 -51.79
C ASP A 718 18.86 -19.03 -51.49
N THR A 719 18.16 -18.55 -52.52
CA THR A 719 16.70 -18.38 -52.65
C THR A 719 16.07 -19.71 -53.05
N THR A 720 15.00 -20.14 -52.37
CA THR A 720 13.87 -20.79 -53.05
C THR A 720 12.61 -20.76 -52.15
N ALA A 721 11.55 -20.23 -52.79
CA ALA A 721 10.21 -20.16 -52.27
C ALA A 721 9.51 -21.54 -52.23
N ALA A 722 8.64 -21.74 -51.26
CA ALA A 722 7.53 -22.68 -51.36
C ALA A 722 6.33 -22.17 -50.53
N GLU A 723 5.26 -21.94 -51.23
CA GLU A 723 3.92 -21.57 -50.77
C GLU A 723 3.21 -22.73 -50.00
N PRO A 724 2.11 -22.43 -49.27
CA PRO A 724 1.51 -23.35 -48.32
C PRO A 724 0.43 -24.24 -48.95
N GLN A 725 0.37 -25.48 -48.51
CA GLN A 725 -0.75 -26.37 -48.80
C GLN A 725 -1.79 -26.33 -47.67
N GLN A 726 -3.01 -25.98 -48.07
CA GLN A 726 -4.26 -26.23 -47.37
C GLN A 726 -4.51 -27.74 -47.24
N THR A 727 -4.93 -28.22 -46.06
CA THR A 727 -5.68 -29.44 -45.99
C THR A 727 -6.95 -29.25 -45.15
N THR A 728 -8.00 -29.66 -45.79
CA THR A 728 -9.41 -29.63 -45.44
C THR A 728 -9.77 -30.44 -44.21
N ALA A 729 -10.80 -29.94 -43.49
CA ALA A 729 -11.57 -30.63 -42.44
C ALA A 729 -12.31 -31.88 -42.95
N PRO A 730 -12.76 -32.73 -42.04
CA PRO A 730 -14.14 -33.20 -42.17
C PRO A 730 -15.03 -32.88 -40.96
N VAL A 731 -16.26 -32.66 -41.38
CA VAL A 731 -17.50 -32.41 -40.67
C VAL A 731 -17.95 -33.60 -39.82
N GLY A 732 -18.61 -33.28 -38.66
CA GLY A 732 -19.72 -34.05 -38.14
C GLY A 732 -19.43 -34.72 -36.80
N VAL A 733 -20.11 -34.38 -35.76
CA VAL A 733 -21.43 -34.83 -35.33
C VAL A 733 -21.71 -34.17 -33.95
N THR A 734 -22.89 -33.66 -33.83
CA THR A 734 -23.59 -33.15 -32.64
C THR A 734 -23.67 -34.19 -31.50
N GLU A 735 -23.34 -33.80 -30.29
CA GLU A 735 -23.94 -34.32 -29.07
C GLU A 735 -24.09 -33.14 -28.06
N GLU A 736 -25.25 -32.51 -28.14
CA GLU A 736 -25.88 -31.79 -27.02
C GLU A 736 -26.64 -32.78 -26.16
N GLU A 737 -26.75 -32.42 -24.86
CA GLU A 737 -27.52 -33.06 -23.80
C GLU A 737 -26.81 -34.19 -23.06
N ASN A 738 -26.19 -33.80 -21.92
CA ASN A 738 -26.27 -34.47 -20.61
C ASN A 738 -25.07 -34.16 -19.70
N ASN A 739 -25.05 -32.96 -19.15
CA ASN A 739 -24.16 -32.72 -17.98
C ASN A 739 -24.72 -31.76 -16.90
N ASP A 740 -26.01 -31.39 -17.02
CA ASP A 740 -26.65 -30.51 -16.00
C ASP A 740 -27.25 -31.26 -14.79
N ALA A 741 -27.15 -32.57 -14.72
CA ALA A 741 -27.79 -33.39 -13.68
C ALA A 741 -26.87 -33.85 -12.53
N MET A 742 -25.54 -33.64 -12.61
CA MET A 742 -24.61 -34.17 -11.61
C MET A 742 -24.00 -33.18 -10.63
N LEU A 743 -24.33 -31.86 -10.73
CA LEU A 743 -23.81 -30.82 -9.84
C LEU A 743 -24.88 -30.15 -8.97
N ALA A 744 -26.04 -30.76 -8.82
CA ALA A 744 -27.13 -30.31 -7.93
C ALA A 744 -27.30 -31.19 -6.67
N GLN A 745 -26.26 -31.92 -6.25
CA GLN A 745 -26.24 -32.59 -4.94
C GLN A 745 -25.30 -31.90 -3.98
#